data_7e8b50b2d3eb285fe76182ed40dac0b6
#
_entry.id   7e8b50b2d3eb285fe76182ed40dac0b6
#
_cell.length_a   1.000
_cell.length_b   1.000
_cell.length_c   1.000
_cell.angle_alpha   90.00
_cell.angle_beta   90.00
_cell.angle_gamma   90.00
#
_symmetry.space_group_name_H-M   'P 1'
#
loop_
_entity.id
_entity.type
_entity.pdbx_description
1 polymer ?
#
loop_
_entity_poly.entity_id
_entity_poly.type
_entity_poly.pdbx_seq_one_letter_code
_entity_poly.pdbx_strand_id
1 'polypeptide(L)'
;MADNELLQSTAVDANNDYNASEIQVLEGLEAVRKRPGMYIGSTSTSGLHHLVYEIVDNSIDEALAGYCTDITVQINPDNTITVVDNGRGIPVDLQAQTGRPALEVVFTVLHAGGKFGGGGYKVSGGLHGVGASVVNALSEWLTVQVHKDGKIHEMKFSRGHITQEMTIVGTTDHTGTTVTFKPDPEMFEDTVYSYDILHTRMREEAFLNAGLRIRTIDLREGQEQSDEMCYEGGIREFVTFLNKSKDALHSGVIYMSGTRGDSYAEVALQYNDGYQENILSFANNVHTPEGGMHETGFKAALTRVLNAYGLKVGLIKEGDKVSGEDCREGLTAVISVKLTDAQFEGQTKAKLGNASMRTLVDAIVSDKLMQFLDENPVVARTILDKAMMANRAREAARKARESIRRKSALGGAAMPDKLRDCNENNPELTEIYIVEGDSAGGSATQGRDSRFQAILPLWGKMLNVEKVRADKIYGNDKLQPVIVALGAGLGEDFDVNKLRYHKGIIMADADVDGSHIRTLLLTFFFRYMRPLIENGYVYAAVPPLFKLVRGKTTRLAFSEEERDKYSAELRGDNPNAKVDISRFKGLGEMDAHELWETTMDPEKRTLRRITLEDAILADETFTVLMGEKVEPRKEFIGKNAQYAVNLDF
;
A
#
# COMPACT_ATOMS: atom_id res chain seq x y z
N MET A 1 10.97 35.98 -12.19
CA MET A 1 12.33 36.08 -12.75
C MET A 1 13.20 34.88 -12.43
N ALA A 2 12.93 34.15 -11.33
CA ALA A 2 13.69 32.93 -10.96
C ALA A 2 13.40 31.73 -11.89
N ASP A 3 12.16 31.58 -12.37
CA ASP A 3 11.79 30.47 -13.27
C ASP A 3 12.46 30.54 -14.65
N ASN A 4 12.88 31.75 -15.08
CA ASN A 4 13.62 31.90 -16.32
C ASN A 4 15.12 31.54 -16.20
N GLU A 5 15.69 31.56 -15.00
CA GLU A 5 17.06 31.10 -14.77
C GLU A 5 17.14 29.58 -14.69
N LEU A 6 16.13 28.88 -14.11
CA LEU A 6 16.10 27.42 -14.10
C LEU A 6 15.92 26.82 -15.50
N LEU A 7 15.06 27.41 -16.31
CA LEU A 7 14.88 27.00 -17.73
C LEU A 7 16.08 27.37 -18.62
N GLN A 8 16.84 28.40 -18.27
CA GLN A 8 18.08 28.73 -18.97
C GLN A 8 19.26 27.85 -18.54
N SER A 9 19.26 27.28 -17.32
CA SER A 9 20.31 26.35 -16.87
C SER A 9 20.14 24.94 -17.43
N THR A 10 18.97 24.59 -17.97
CA THR A 10 18.70 23.32 -18.66
C THR A 10 18.79 23.43 -20.18
N ALA A 11 19.11 24.61 -20.74
CA ALA A 11 19.52 24.74 -22.14
C ALA A 11 20.90 24.06 -22.27
N VAL A 12 20.89 22.76 -22.59
CA VAL A 12 22.07 22.03 -23.04
C VAL A 12 22.67 22.82 -24.16
N ASP A 13 23.94 23.26 -24.00
CA ASP A 13 24.71 23.87 -25.06
C ASP A 13 24.59 23.01 -26.33
N ALA A 14 23.97 23.54 -27.35
CA ALA A 14 23.72 22.84 -28.61
C ALA A 14 25.00 22.41 -29.38
N ASN A 15 26.15 22.55 -28.73
CA ASN A 15 27.46 22.18 -29.23
C ASN A 15 28.13 21.03 -28.43
N ASN A 16 27.44 20.40 -27.51
CA ASN A 16 27.97 19.18 -26.87
C ASN A 16 27.61 17.99 -27.77
N ASP A 17 28.54 17.61 -28.65
CA ASP A 17 28.43 16.35 -29.42
C ASP A 17 28.32 15.18 -28.43
N TYR A 18 27.10 14.61 -28.33
CA TYR A 18 26.89 13.36 -27.58
C TYR A 18 27.81 12.29 -28.15
N ASN A 19 28.83 11.96 -27.41
CA ASN A 19 29.87 11.02 -27.85
C ASN A 19 30.09 9.89 -26.84
N ALA A 20 30.89 8.90 -27.23
CA ALA A 20 31.11 7.70 -26.44
C ALA A 20 31.68 7.98 -25.02
N SER A 21 32.31 9.13 -24.79
CA SER A 21 32.85 9.49 -23.45
C SER A 21 31.77 9.88 -22.46
N GLU A 22 30.56 10.18 -22.91
CA GLU A 22 29.41 10.48 -22.04
C GLU A 22 28.64 9.22 -21.62
N ILE A 23 28.92 8.08 -22.25
CA ILE A 23 28.36 6.79 -21.88
C ILE A 23 29.10 6.28 -20.66
N GLN A 24 28.45 6.36 -19.49
CA GLN A 24 28.97 5.79 -18.24
C GLN A 24 28.57 4.32 -18.13
N VAL A 25 29.55 3.43 -18.01
CA VAL A 25 29.32 2.03 -17.67
C VAL A 25 29.41 1.91 -16.15
N LEU A 26 28.31 1.50 -15.51
CA LEU A 26 28.28 1.25 -14.08
C LEU A 26 28.49 -0.24 -13.85
N GLU A 27 29.49 -0.60 -13.08
CA GLU A 27 29.81 -1.99 -12.76
C GLU A 27 29.43 -2.31 -11.30
N GLY A 28 28.99 -3.56 -11.08
CA GLY A 28 28.74 -4.09 -9.75
C GLY A 28 27.70 -3.33 -8.94
N LEU A 29 27.94 -3.16 -7.65
CA LEU A 29 27.01 -2.56 -6.69
C LEU A 29 26.92 -1.02 -6.77
N GLU A 30 27.81 -0.35 -7.49
CA GLU A 30 27.70 1.09 -7.74
C GLU A 30 26.45 1.44 -8.56
N ALA A 31 26.05 0.55 -9.49
CA ALA A 31 24.83 0.72 -10.26
C ALA A 31 23.57 0.78 -9.36
N VAL A 32 23.56 -0.04 -8.29
CA VAL A 32 22.48 -0.06 -7.30
C VAL A 32 22.40 1.27 -6.55
N ARG A 33 23.54 1.77 -6.08
CA ARG A 33 23.60 3.03 -5.33
C ARG A 33 23.24 4.25 -6.18
N LYS A 34 23.59 4.24 -7.48
CA LYS A 34 23.23 5.34 -8.40
C LYS A 34 21.75 5.32 -8.81
N ARG A 35 21.11 4.16 -8.86
CA ARG A 35 19.73 3.98 -9.31
C ARG A 35 18.96 3.02 -8.40
N PRO A 36 18.83 3.32 -7.09
CA PRO A 36 18.21 2.40 -6.13
C PRO A 36 16.75 2.06 -6.50
N GLY A 37 15.99 3.01 -7.03
CA GLY A 37 14.61 2.80 -7.46
C GLY A 37 14.41 1.70 -8.50
N MET A 38 15.43 1.36 -9.30
CA MET A 38 15.37 0.22 -10.24
C MET A 38 15.32 -1.13 -9.52
N TYR A 39 15.83 -1.22 -8.29
CA TYR A 39 15.96 -2.46 -7.54
C TYR A 39 14.95 -2.59 -6.39
N ILE A 40 14.62 -1.48 -5.74
CA ILE A 40 13.71 -1.46 -4.57
C ILE A 40 12.44 -0.63 -4.79
N GLY A 41 12.20 -0.15 -6.02
CA GLY A 41 11.02 0.61 -6.42
C GLY A 41 11.09 2.10 -6.04
N SER A 42 11.50 2.44 -4.81
CA SER A 42 11.63 3.83 -4.34
C SER A 42 12.68 3.94 -3.24
N THR A 43 13.04 5.16 -2.84
CA THR A 43 13.89 5.47 -1.67
C THR A 43 13.08 6.00 -0.48
N SER A 44 11.74 5.94 -0.57
CA SER A 44 10.82 6.26 0.51
C SER A 44 10.73 5.14 1.56
N THR A 45 9.85 5.28 2.53
CA THR A 45 9.53 4.27 3.56
C THR A 45 9.27 2.89 2.94
N SER A 46 8.58 2.80 1.79
CA SER A 46 8.31 1.53 1.10
C SER A 46 9.60 0.83 0.66
N GLY A 47 10.54 1.56 0.03
CA GLY A 47 11.83 1.00 -0.38
C GLY A 47 12.71 0.62 0.81
N LEU A 48 12.62 1.37 1.94
CA LEU A 48 13.32 1.04 3.17
C LEU A 48 12.88 -0.34 3.70
N HIS A 49 11.56 -0.58 3.82
CA HIS A 49 11.02 -1.86 4.28
C HIS A 49 11.30 -3.00 3.30
N HIS A 50 11.42 -2.69 2.01
CA HIS A 50 11.76 -3.69 0.97
C HIS A 50 13.14 -4.34 1.22
N LEU A 51 14.10 -3.64 1.84
CA LEU A 51 15.37 -4.24 2.24
C LEU A 51 15.16 -5.43 3.19
N VAL A 52 14.24 -5.30 4.13
CA VAL A 52 13.91 -6.39 5.08
C VAL A 52 13.27 -7.55 4.34
N TYR A 53 12.34 -7.25 3.42
CA TYR A 53 11.65 -8.29 2.64
C TYR A 53 12.63 -9.11 1.80
N GLU A 54 13.63 -8.51 1.16
CA GLU A 54 14.62 -9.25 0.36
C GLU A 54 15.48 -10.22 1.22
N ILE A 55 15.75 -9.90 2.48
CA ILE A 55 16.45 -10.83 3.38
C ILE A 55 15.50 -11.92 3.88
N VAL A 56 14.27 -11.57 4.28
CA VAL A 56 13.27 -12.52 4.74
C VAL A 56 12.86 -13.50 3.64
N ASP A 57 12.70 -13.03 2.39
CA ASP A 57 12.38 -13.88 1.23
C ASP A 57 13.43 -15.00 1.04
N ASN A 58 14.70 -14.75 1.38
CA ASN A 58 15.71 -15.82 1.34
C ASN A 58 15.48 -16.89 2.41
N SER A 59 15.05 -16.49 3.61
CA SER A 59 14.68 -17.41 4.69
C SER A 59 13.38 -18.17 4.37
N ILE A 60 12.41 -17.50 3.73
CA ILE A 60 11.18 -18.13 3.22
C ILE A 60 11.49 -19.16 2.11
N ASP A 61 12.44 -18.87 1.22
CA ASP A 61 12.88 -19.85 0.21
C ASP A 61 13.49 -21.11 0.84
N GLU A 62 14.21 -20.99 1.96
CA GLU A 62 14.65 -22.13 2.77
C GLU A 62 13.47 -22.91 3.37
N ALA A 63 12.42 -22.20 3.81
CA ALA A 63 11.20 -22.83 4.33
C ALA A 63 10.43 -23.56 3.22
N LEU A 64 10.29 -22.96 2.04
CA LEU A 64 9.69 -23.60 0.85
C LEU A 64 10.46 -24.84 0.40
N ALA A 65 11.78 -24.85 0.59
CA ALA A 65 12.62 -26.01 0.34
C ALA A 65 12.56 -27.08 1.45
N GLY A 66 11.85 -26.79 2.56
CA GLY A 66 11.64 -27.70 3.69
C GLY A 66 12.76 -27.72 4.72
N TYR A 67 13.64 -26.72 4.75
CA TYR A 67 14.80 -26.68 5.62
C TYR A 67 14.72 -25.62 6.74
N CYS A 68 13.77 -24.69 6.68
CA CYS A 68 13.58 -23.67 7.71
C CYS A 68 12.20 -23.79 8.34
N THR A 69 12.13 -23.68 9.65
CA THR A 69 10.90 -23.75 10.47
C THR A 69 10.69 -22.52 11.34
N ASP A 70 11.74 -21.75 11.56
CA ASP A 70 11.74 -20.58 12.44
C ASP A 70 12.48 -19.40 11.80
N ILE A 71 11.81 -18.25 11.75
CA ILE A 71 12.37 -16.97 11.30
C ILE A 71 12.12 -15.93 12.38
N THR A 72 13.12 -15.11 12.68
CA THR A 72 12.99 -13.96 13.58
C THR A 72 13.39 -12.69 12.85
N VAL A 73 12.54 -11.67 12.90
CA VAL A 73 12.79 -10.32 12.38
C VAL A 73 12.77 -9.35 13.55
N GLN A 74 13.89 -8.67 13.78
CA GLN A 74 14.06 -7.80 14.93
C GLN A 74 14.50 -6.40 14.52
N ILE A 75 13.80 -5.39 15.05
CA ILE A 75 14.23 -3.98 15.04
C ILE A 75 15.03 -3.75 16.31
N ASN A 76 16.29 -3.42 16.16
CA ASN A 76 17.19 -3.19 17.29
C ASN A 76 17.01 -1.80 17.90
N PRO A 77 17.54 -1.53 19.12
CA PRO A 77 17.43 -0.21 19.78
C PRO A 77 17.99 0.95 18.96
N ASP A 78 19.00 0.71 18.12
CA ASP A 78 19.65 1.67 17.23
C ASP A 78 18.98 1.73 15.84
N ASN A 79 17.78 1.15 15.69
CA ASN A 79 17.00 1.06 14.46
C ASN A 79 17.70 0.28 13.33
N THR A 80 18.62 -0.64 13.65
CA THR A 80 19.11 -1.65 12.73
C THR A 80 18.16 -2.83 12.66
N ILE A 81 18.24 -3.63 11.61
CA ILE A 81 17.45 -4.86 11.45
C ILE A 81 18.32 -6.09 11.63
N THR A 82 17.81 -7.07 12.35
CA THR A 82 18.38 -8.41 12.41
C THR A 82 17.34 -9.43 11.93
N VAL A 83 17.70 -10.23 10.94
CA VAL A 83 16.91 -11.39 10.48
C VAL A 83 17.68 -12.66 10.79
N VAL A 84 17.03 -13.60 11.44
CA VAL A 84 17.60 -14.91 11.82
C VAL A 84 16.72 -16.01 11.27
N ASP A 85 17.31 -17.00 10.62
CA ASP A 85 16.64 -18.24 10.23
C ASP A 85 17.39 -19.48 10.75
N ASN A 86 16.68 -20.60 10.81
CA ASN A 86 17.26 -21.91 11.14
C ASN A 86 17.38 -22.83 9.91
N GLY A 87 17.56 -22.25 8.71
CA GLY A 87 17.75 -22.98 7.47
C GLY A 87 19.11 -23.69 7.38
N ARG A 88 19.50 -24.11 6.15
CA ARG A 88 20.78 -24.82 5.91
C ARG A 88 22.02 -23.93 6.09
N GLY A 89 21.84 -22.62 6.14
CA GLY A 89 22.92 -21.64 6.06
C GLY A 89 23.47 -21.46 4.62
N ILE A 90 23.83 -20.25 4.26
CA ILE A 90 24.45 -19.93 2.99
C ILE A 90 25.74 -20.76 2.82
N PRO A 91 26.05 -21.33 1.61
CA PRO A 91 27.29 -22.05 1.40
C PRO A 91 28.53 -21.19 1.71
N VAL A 92 29.50 -21.75 2.40
CA VAL A 92 30.76 -21.08 2.80
C VAL A 92 31.96 -21.55 1.97
N ASP A 93 31.75 -22.58 1.14
CA ASP A 93 32.77 -23.12 0.23
C ASP A 93 33.12 -22.13 -0.89
N LEU A 94 34.23 -22.36 -1.57
CA LEU A 94 34.63 -21.58 -2.73
C LEU A 94 33.71 -21.86 -3.93
N GLN A 95 33.15 -20.81 -4.50
CA GLN A 95 32.36 -20.88 -5.73
C GLN A 95 33.33 -21.13 -6.93
N ALA A 96 33.07 -22.17 -7.69
CA ALA A 96 34.02 -22.70 -8.69
C ALA A 96 34.38 -21.72 -9.83
N GLN A 97 33.48 -20.85 -10.23
CA GLN A 97 33.71 -19.90 -11.33
C GLN A 97 34.48 -18.65 -10.87
N THR A 98 34.24 -18.20 -9.65
CA THR A 98 34.84 -16.95 -9.13
C THR A 98 36.08 -17.19 -8.28
N GLY A 99 36.25 -18.40 -7.74
CA GLY A 99 37.30 -18.71 -6.75
C GLY A 99 37.16 -18.03 -5.42
N ARG A 100 36.01 -17.37 -5.16
CA ARG A 100 35.68 -16.65 -3.91
C ARG A 100 34.70 -17.44 -3.06
N PRO A 101 34.64 -17.22 -1.75
CA PRO A 101 33.60 -17.84 -0.91
C PRO A 101 32.20 -17.56 -1.47
N ALA A 102 31.31 -18.56 -1.50
CA ALA A 102 29.95 -18.38 -2.02
C ALA A 102 29.19 -17.31 -1.20
N LEU A 103 29.43 -17.22 0.10
CA LEU A 103 28.90 -16.16 0.96
C LEU A 103 29.28 -14.75 0.45
N GLU A 104 30.52 -14.53 0.08
CA GLU A 104 30.99 -13.28 -0.53
C GLU A 104 30.27 -12.99 -1.84
N VAL A 105 30.19 -13.99 -2.72
CA VAL A 105 29.57 -13.85 -4.05
C VAL A 105 28.09 -13.43 -3.93
N VAL A 106 27.33 -14.03 -3.01
CA VAL A 106 25.91 -13.72 -2.79
C VAL A 106 25.70 -12.25 -2.38
N PHE A 107 26.58 -11.67 -1.59
CA PHE A 107 26.45 -10.29 -1.10
C PHE A 107 27.14 -9.23 -1.96
N THR A 108 28.04 -9.60 -2.88
CA THR A 108 28.84 -8.63 -3.65
C THR A 108 28.63 -8.68 -5.17
N VAL A 109 27.99 -9.73 -5.70
CA VAL A 109 27.82 -9.91 -7.13
C VAL A 109 26.31 -9.88 -7.47
N LEU A 110 25.94 -8.99 -8.40
CA LEU A 110 24.59 -8.98 -8.95
C LEU A 110 24.37 -10.22 -9.84
N HIS A 111 23.12 -10.72 -9.82
CA HIS A 111 22.75 -11.91 -10.58
C HIS A 111 23.55 -13.17 -10.21
N ALA A 112 23.90 -13.30 -8.94
CA ALA A 112 24.53 -14.48 -8.38
C ALA A 112 23.61 -15.15 -7.33
N GLY A 113 23.49 -16.47 -7.40
CA GLY A 113 22.68 -17.23 -6.43
C GLY A 113 22.43 -18.67 -6.85
N GLY A 114 22.10 -19.53 -5.89
CA GLY A 114 21.78 -20.94 -6.10
C GLY A 114 20.42 -21.23 -6.74
N LYS A 115 19.67 -20.18 -7.13
CA LYS A 115 18.30 -20.27 -7.64
C LYS A 115 18.21 -20.33 -9.18
N PHE A 116 19.32 -20.11 -9.90
CA PHE A 116 19.36 -20.10 -11.37
C PHE A 116 19.51 -21.48 -12.04
N GLY A 117 19.80 -22.53 -11.32
CA GLY A 117 20.23 -23.81 -11.94
C GLY A 117 19.45 -25.06 -11.51
N GLY A 118 18.31 -24.94 -10.85
CA GLY A 118 17.44 -26.09 -10.54
C GLY A 118 17.97 -27.10 -9.52
N GLY A 119 19.15 -26.91 -8.93
CA GLY A 119 19.76 -27.88 -8.03
C GLY A 119 19.39 -27.78 -6.56
N GLY A 120 18.98 -26.60 -6.08
CA GLY A 120 18.75 -26.34 -4.64
C GLY A 120 17.34 -25.93 -4.27
N TYR A 121 16.63 -25.29 -5.20
CA TYR A 121 15.28 -24.76 -4.98
C TYR A 121 14.41 -25.06 -6.20
N LYS A 122 13.31 -25.81 -6.01
CA LYS A 122 12.32 -26.04 -7.08
C LYS A 122 11.36 -24.87 -7.25
N VAL A 123 11.06 -24.20 -6.15
CA VAL A 123 10.19 -23.02 -6.08
C VAL A 123 10.92 -21.98 -5.26
N SER A 124 10.98 -20.76 -5.74
CA SER A 124 11.54 -19.63 -4.98
C SER A 124 10.88 -18.31 -5.37
N GLY A 125 10.78 -17.38 -4.42
CA GLY A 125 10.34 -16.00 -4.63
C GLY A 125 11.50 -15.13 -5.16
N GLY A 126 12.74 -15.45 -4.79
CA GLY A 126 13.95 -14.76 -5.20
C GLY A 126 14.45 -15.24 -6.58
N LEU A 127 13.97 -14.61 -7.67
CA LEU A 127 14.28 -15.05 -9.05
C LEU A 127 15.50 -14.36 -9.66
N HIS A 128 15.84 -13.16 -9.23
CA HIS A 128 16.81 -12.31 -9.91
C HIS A 128 18.24 -12.44 -9.36
N GLY A 129 18.43 -13.07 -8.19
CA GLY A 129 19.74 -13.23 -7.54
C GLY A 129 20.39 -11.89 -7.19
N VAL A 130 19.61 -10.89 -6.81
CA VAL A 130 20.11 -9.54 -6.51
C VAL A 130 19.77 -9.08 -5.08
N GLY A 131 18.78 -9.66 -4.40
CA GLY A 131 18.25 -9.14 -3.15
C GLY A 131 19.31 -8.90 -2.09
N ALA A 132 20.08 -9.91 -1.71
CA ALA A 132 21.13 -9.78 -0.69
C ALA A 132 22.21 -8.75 -1.06
N SER A 133 22.62 -8.70 -2.32
CA SER A 133 23.62 -7.75 -2.81
C SER A 133 23.08 -6.32 -2.88
N VAL A 134 21.79 -6.15 -3.18
CA VAL A 134 21.11 -4.85 -3.14
C VAL A 134 21.00 -4.34 -1.70
N VAL A 135 20.61 -5.18 -0.73
CA VAL A 135 20.59 -4.80 0.69
C VAL A 135 21.99 -4.38 1.16
N ASN A 136 23.04 -5.12 0.80
CA ASN A 136 24.40 -4.76 1.10
C ASN A 136 24.80 -3.39 0.50
N ALA A 137 24.49 -3.16 -0.77
CA ALA A 137 24.81 -1.90 -1.46
C ALA A 137 24.12 -0.68 -0.84
N LEU A 138 22.90 -0.83 -0.31
CA LEU A 138 22.07 0.24 0.25
C LEU A 138 22.16 0.33 1.78
N SER A 139 23.05 -0.44 2.41
CA SER A 139 23.33 -0.39 3.85
C SER A 139 24.61 0.38 4.15
N GLU A 140 24.59 1.18 5.21
CA GLU A 140 25.78 1.81 5.78
C GLU A 140 26.78 0.73 6.19
N TRP A 141 26.29 -0.31 6.85
CA TRP A 141 27.02 -1.54 7.13
C TRP A 141 26.08 -2.74 7.18
N LEU A 142 26.65 -3.93 6.89
CA LEU A 142 25.97 -5.20 6.98
C LEU A 142 26.91 -6.26 7.54
N THR A 143 26.40 -7.06 8.47
CA THR A 143 27.08 -8.23 9.02
C THR A 143 26.27 -9.48 8.71
N VAL A 144 26.90 -10.50 8.21
CA VAL A 144 26.28 -11.81 8.01
C VAL A 144 27.05 -12.86 8.79
N GLN A 145 26.29 -13.69 9.54
CA GLN A 145 26.80 -14.84 10.25
C GLN A 145 26.09 -16.10 9.71
N VAL A 146 26.88 -17.10 9.34
CA VAL A 146 26.37 -18.39 8.85
C VAL A 146 26.77 -19.49 9.82
N HIS A 147 25.78 -20.14 10.38
CA HIS A 147 25.91 -21.32 11.24
C HIS A 147 25.93 -22.58 10.37
N LYS A 148 27.08 -23.16 10.18
CA LYS A 148 27.28 -24.29 9.26
C LYS A 148 28.50 -25.14 9.64
N ASP A 149 28.40 -26.46 9.50
CA ASP A 149 29.46 -27.43 9.74
C ASP A 149 30.14 -27.28 11.12
N GLY A 150 29.32 -27.00 12.15
CA GLY A 150 29.78 -26.83 13.53
C GLY A 150 30.48 -25.49 13.82
N LYS A 151 30.49 -24.55 12.88
CA LYS A 151 31.19 -23.26 12.97
C LYS A 151 30.27 -22.11 12.66
N ILE A 152 30.62 -20.94 13.23
CA ILE A 152 29.99 -19.66 12.89
C ILE A 152 30.95 -18.89 12.01
N HIS A 153 30.56 -18.73 10.73
CA HIS A 153 31.31 -17.95 9.74
C HIS A 153 30.74 -16.54 9.70
N GLU A 154 31.58 -15.51 9.80
CA GLU A 154 31.17 -14.10 9.78
C GLU A 154 31.88 -13.34 8.66
N MET A 155 31.12 -12.51 7.93
CA MET A 155 31.62 -11.47 7.04
C MET A 155 30.98 -10.13 7.35
N LYS A 156 31.72 -9.05 7.09
CA LYS A 156 31.20 -7.68 7.26
C LYS A 156 31.42 -6.85 6.00
N PHE A 157 30.45 -5.97 5.78
CA PHE A 157 30.40 -5.11 4.61
C PHE A 157 30.06 -3.67 5.03
N SER A 158 30.40 -2.71 4.19
CA SER A 158 29.96 -1.33 4.27
C SER A 158 29.73 -0.80 2.87
N ARG A 159 28.51 -0.32 2.61
CA ARG A 159 28.12 0.28 1.32
C ARG A 159 28.45 -0.60 0.12
N GLY A 160 28.26 -1.92 0.26
CA GLY A 160 28.56 -2.90 -0.77
C GLY A 160 30.00 -3.42 -0.80
N HIS A 161 30.92 -2.83 -0.05
CA HIS A 161 32.33 -3.25 0.00
C HIS A 161 32.62 -4.13 1.21
N ILE A 162 33.53 -5.10 1.03
CA ILE A 162 33.99 -5.99 2.12
C ILE A 162 34.85 -5.17 3.08
N THR A 163 34.49 -5.17 4.37
CA THR A 163 35.27 -4.58 5.45
C THR A 163 35.96 -5.63 6.32
N GLN A 164 35.40 -6.86 6.34
CA GLN A 164 36.00 -8.01 6.99
C GLN A 164 35.75 -9.24 6.12
N GLU A 165 36.83 -9.90 5.67
CA GLU A 165 36.76 -11.19 4.99
C GLU A 165 36.15 -12.25 5.90
N MET A 166 35.71 -13.38 5.29
CA MET A 166 35.10 -14.47 6.02
C MET A 166 36.03 -15.03 7.10
N THR A 167 35.60 -14.97 8.34
CA THR A 167 36.32 -15.46 9.52
C THR A 167 35.43 -16.39 10.35
N ILE A 168 36.03 -17.31 11.08
CA ILE A 168 35.32 -18.16 12.04
C ILE A 168 35.35 -17.45 13.38
N VAL A 169 34.17 -17.09 13.90
CA VAL A 169 34.02 -16.34 15.16
C VAL A 169 33.52 -17.20 16.33
N GLY A 170 33.10 -18.45 16.07
CA GLY A 170 32.59 -19.33 17.10
C GLY A 170 32.28 -20.74 16.59
N THR A 171 31.73 -21.55 17.48
CA THR A 171 31.18 -22.88 17.21
C THR A 171 29.68 -22.90 17.42
N THR A 172 28.96 -23.77 16.72
CA THR A 172 27.50 -23.90 16.78
C THR A 172 27.09 -25.36 16.71
N ASP A 173 25.93 -25.69 17.26
CA ASP A 173 25.30 -27.00 17.20
C ASP A 173 24.07 -27.03 16.26
N HIS A 174 23.76 -25.89 15.65
CA HIS A 174 22.64 -25.72 14.70
C HIS A 174 23.10 -25.09 13.39
N THR A 175 22.21 -25.09 12.39
CA THR A 175 22.42 -24.42 11.11
C THR A 175 21.52 -23.19 11.01
N GLY A 176 21.86 -22.25 10.13
CA GLY A 176 21.04 -21.07 9.87
C GLY A 176 21.84 -19.89 9.38
N THR A 177 21.15 -18.79 9.13
CA THR A 177 21.74 -17.52 8.71
C THR A 177 21.24 -16.40 9.60
N THR A 178 22.14 -15.51 10.00
CA THR A 178 21.82 -14.26 10.68
C THR A 178 22.37 -13.10 9.86
N VAL A 179 21.50 -12.17 9.46
CA VAL A 179 21.87 -10.96 8.75
C VAL A 179 21.46 -9.76 9.59
N THR A 180 22.42 -8.90 9.93
CA THR A 180 22.17 -7.62 10.61
C THR A 180 22.66 -6.49 9.73
N PHE A 181 21.82 -5.47 9.52
CA PHE A 181 22.18 -4.35 8.66
C PHE A 181 21.57 -3.03 9.14
N LYS A 182 22.25 -1.94 8.76
CA LYS A 182 21.82 -0.57 8.98
C LYS A 182 21.59 0.11 7.63
N PRO A 183 20.39 0.66 7.35
CA PRO A 183 20.15 1.36 6.09
C PRO A 183 21.05 2.60 6.00
N ASP A 184 21.52 2.91 4.79
CA ASP A 184 22.39 4.06 4.54
C ASP A 184 21.56 5.34 4.44
N PRO A 185 21.72 6.33 5.36
CA PRO A 185 20.97 7.58 5.34
C PRO A 185 21.27 8.46 4.11
N GLU A 186 22.32 8.16 3.35
CA GLU A 186 22.58 8.83 2.07
C GLU A 186 21.66 8.33 0.94
N MET A 187 21.02 7.16 1.13
CA MET A 187 20.19 6.51 0.11
C MET A 187 18.69 6.69 0.34
N PHE A 188 18.25 6.88 1.58
CA PHE A 188 16.85 6.92 1.96
C PHE A 188 16.44 8.29 2.51
N GLU A 189 15.21 8.71 2.22
CA GLU A 189 14.61 9.94 2.75
C GLU A 189 14.37 9.85 4.26
N ASP A 190 14.03 8.66 4.74
CA ASP A 190 13.87 8.29 6.14
C ASP A 190 14.45 6.89 6.35
N THR A 191 15.04 6.66 7.51
CA THR A 191 15.61 5.35 7.88
C THR A 191 14.92 4.69 9.06
N VAL A 192 13.76 5.23 9.51
CA VAL A 192 13.01 4.68 10.64
C VAL A 192 12.06 3.58 10.18
N TYR A 193 12.26 2.37 10.71
CA TYR A 193 11.37 1.24 10.41
C TYR A 193 10.05 1.33 11.17
N SER A 194 8.96 0.95 10.51
CA SER A 194 7.64 0.75 11.13
C SER A 194 7.46 -0.72 11.50
N TYR A 195 7.24 -0.96 12.81
CA TYR A 195 6.93 -2.32 13.27
C TYR A 195 5.65 -2.85 12.64
N ASP A 196 4.59 -2.05 12.55
CA ASP A 196 3.28 -2.49 12.03
C ASP A 196 3.37 -2.95 10.57
N ILE A 197 4.15 -2.25 9.73
CA ILE A 197 4.37 -2.63 8.34
C ILE A 197 5.11 -3.98 8.27
N LEU A 198 6.21 -4.12 9.02
CA LEU A 198 6.97 -5.38 9.05
C LEU A 198 6.13 -6.53 9.62
N HIS A 199 5.44 -6.29 10.73
CA HIS A 199 4.58 -7.28 11.38
C HIS A 199 3.46 -7.77 10.45
N THR A 200 2.80 -6.85 9.72
CA THR A 200 1.75 -7.20 8.76
C THR A 200 2.30 -8.10 7.66
N ARG A 201 3.44 -7.75 7.08
CA ARG A 201 4.09 -8.56 6.04
C ARG A 201 4.52 -9.92 6.57
N MET A 202 5.10 -9.99 7.76
CA MET A 202 5.52 -11.26 8.38
C MET A 202 4.32 -12.17 8.70
N ARG A 203 3.19 -11.58 9.05
CA ARG A 203 1.93 -12.32 9.27
C ARG A 203 1.40 -12.94 7.97
N GLU A 204 1.49 -12.24 6.85
CA GLU A 204 1.15 -12.80 5.54
C GLU A 204 2.04 -14.00 5.20
N GLU A 205 3.35 -13.87 5.39
CA GLU A 205 4.29 -14.96 5.15
C GLU A 205 4.01 -16.18 6.04
N ALA A 206 3.65 -15.96 7.31
CA ALA A 206 3.27 -17.04 8.21
C ALA A 206 1.99 -17.76 7.76
N PHE A 207 0.99 -17.04 7.21
CA PHE A 207 -0.21 -17.65 6.64
C PHE A 207 0.06 -18.42 5.34
N LEU A 208 0.97 -17.93 4.49
CA LEU A 208 1.31 -18.56 3.21
C LEU A 208 2.15 -19.84 3.38
N ASN A 209 2.81 -19.98 4.53
CA ASN A 209 3.69 -21.09 4.86
C ASN A 209 3.19 -21.82 6.10
N ALA A 210 2.20 -22.69 5.94
CA ALA A 210 1.59 -23.43 7.06
C ALA A 210 2.65 -24.12 7.93
N GLY A 211 2.60 -23.87 9.25
CA GLY A 211 3.53 -24.41 10.23
C GLY A 211 4.88 -23.70 10.37
N LEU A 212 5.17 -22.70 9.51
CA LEU A 212 6.34 -21.82 9.69
C LEU A 212 6.10 -20.86 10.83
N ARG A 213 7.05 -20.80 11.79
CA ARG A 213 7.02 -19.85 12.89
C ARG A 213 7.79 -18.58 12.52
N ILE A 214 7.13 -17.44 12.57
CA ILE A 214 7.77 -16.14 12.38
C ILE A 214 7.58 -15.29 13.63
N ARG A 215 8.69 -14.77 14.18
CA ARG A 215 8.69 -13.82 15.29
C ARG A 215 9.06 -12.45 14.81
N THR A 216 8.30 -11.45 15.24
CA THR A 216 8.63 -10.04 15.05
C THR A 216 8.91 -9.40 16.39
N ILE A 217 10.01 -8.66 16.51
CA ILE A 217 10.46 -8.05 17.77
C ILE A 217 10.87 -6.60 17.50
N ASP A 218 10.37 -5.67 18.29
CA ASP A 218 10.85 -4.29 18.36
C ASP A 218 11.50 -4.07 19.72
N LEU A 219 12.77 -3.70 19.74
CA LEU A 219 13.55 -3.44 20.95
C LEU A 219 13.83 -1.96 21.18
N ARG A 220 13.22 -1.06 20.42
CA ARG A 220 13.41 0.38 20.57
C ARG A 220 12.77 0.88 21.85
N GLU A 221 13.48 1.73 22.57
CA GLU A 221 13.05 2.27 23.87
C GLU A 221 11.67 2.97 23.74
N GLY A 222 10.72 2.55 24.57
CA GLY A 222 9.34 3.05 24.59
C GLY A 222 8.44 2.51 23.46
N GLN A 223 8.93 1.59 22.65
CA GLN A 223 8.19 0.91 21.57
C GLN A 223 8.31 -0.61 21.65
N GLU A 224 8.82 -1.14 22.76
CA GLU A 224 9.12 -2.56 22.93
C GLU A 224 7.84 -3.41 22.75
N GLN A 225 7.88 -4.27 21.76
CA GLN A 225 6.79 -5.20 21.46
C GLN A 225 7.32 -6.43 20.73
N SER A 226 6.58 -7.53 20.84
CA SER A 226 6.90 -8.76 20.14
C SER A 226 5.65 -9.58 19.88
N ASP A 227 5.65 -10.31 18.75
CA ASP A 227 4.60 -11.27 18.42
C ASP A 227 5.21 -12.53 17.79
N GLU A 228 4.56 -13.66 18.00
CA GLU A 228 4.92 -14.95 17.42
C GLU A 228 3.75 -15.49 16.61
N MET A 229 3.96 -15.69 15.33
CA MET A 229 2.96 -16.09 14.35
C MET A 229 3.28 -17.48 13.80
N CYS A 230 2.32 -18.42 13.91
CA CYS A 230 2.40 -19.75 13.33
C CYS A 230 0.97 -20.25 13.05
N TYR A 231 0.66 -20.51 11.78
CA TYR A 231 -0.69 -20.85 11.33
C TYR A 231 -0.70 -22.20 10.61
N GLU A 232 -1.24 -23.22 11.26
CA GLU A 232 -1.31 -24.58 10.70
C GLU A 232 -2.33 -24.71 9.56
N GLY A 233 -3.38 -23.91 9.58
CA GLY A 233 -4.43 -23.89 8.54
C GLY A 233 -4.06 -23.12 7.27
N GLY A 234 -2.92 -22.44 7.27
CA GLY A 234 -2.41 -21.73 6.09
C GLY A 234 -3.39 -20.68 5.55
N ILE A 235 -3.59 -20.65 4.22
CA ILE A 235 -4.47 -19.65 3.60
C ILE A 235 -5.95 -19.75 4.00
N ARG A 236 -6.42 -20.86 4.62
CA ARG A 236 -7.76 -20.94 5.20
C ARG A 236 -7.89 -20.05 6.42
N GLU A 237 -6.89 -20.11 7.31
CA GLU A 237 -6.82 -19.24 8.49
C GLU A 237 -6.64 -17.79 8.07
N PHE A 238 -5.91 -17.53 6.97
CA PHE A 238 -5.75 -16.20 6.42
C PHE A 238 -7.10 -15.59 6.00
N VAL A 239 -7.94 -16.33 5.27
CA VAL A 239 -9.29 -15.88 4.92
C VAL A 239 -10.15 -15.64 6.16
N THR A 240 -10.05 -16.52 7.16
CA THR A 240 -10.76 -16.34 8.44
C THR A 240 -10.30 -15.08 9.16
N PHE A 241 -8.99 -14.82 9.17
CA PHE A 241 -8.40 -13.61 9.73
C PHE A 241 -8.90 -12.34 9.03
N LEU A 242 -8.88 -12.32 7.69
CA LEU A 242 -9.35 -11.19 6.87
C LEU A 242 -10.86 -10.90 7.07
N ASN A 243 -11.63 -11.91 7.47
CA ASN A 243 -13.06 -11.78 7.77
C ASN A 243 -13.37 -11.56 9.27
N LYS A 244 -12.37 -11.45 10.14
CA LYS A 244 -12.56 -11.29 11.60
C LYS A 244 -13.48 -10.12 11.94
N SER A 245 -13.40 -9.02 11.19
CA SER A 245 -14.21 -7.81 11.37
C SER A 245 -15.49 -7.79 10.53
N LYS A 246 -15.81 -8.85 9.78
CA LYS A 246 -16.99 -8.98 8.89
C LYS A 246 -17.87 -10.14 9.34
N ASP A 247 -19.14 -10.14 8.96
CA ASP A 247 -20.05 -11.25 9.24
C ASP A 247 -20.03 -12.24 8.07
N ALA A 248 -19.40 -13.40 8.30
CA ALA A 248 -19.32 -14.44 7.30
C ALA A 248 -20.74 -15.02 7.00
N LEU A 249 -21.10 -15.13 5.72
CA LEU A 249 -22.39 -15.66 5.29
C LEU A 249 -22.49 -17.19 5.41
N HIS A 250 -21.36 -17.87 5.61
CA HIS A 250 -21.25 -19.30 5.85
C HIS A 250 -20.06 -19.62 6.76
N SER A 251 -20.17 -20.66 7.58
CA SER A 251 -19.21 -20.95 8.64
C SER A 251 -17.87 -21.49 8.17
N GLY A 252 -17.83 -22.18 7.04
CA GLY A 252 -16.61 -22.82 6.54
C GLY A 252 -15.96 -22.01 5.43
N VAL A 253 -14.61 -21.93 5.46
CA VAL A 253 -13.85 -21.41 4.32
C VAL A 253 -13.82 -22.47 3.22
N ILE A 254 -14.19 -22.09 2.00
CA ILE A 254 -14.11 -22.95 0.81
C ILE A 254 -12.66 -23.02 0.38
N TYR A 255 -12.10 -24.22 0.33
CA TYR A 255 -10.69 -24.44 -0.01
C TYR A 255 -10.56 -25.39 -1.20
N MET A 256 -9.71 -25.02 -2.12
CA MET A 256 -9.44 -25.75 -3.35
C MET A 256 -7.93 -25.76 -3.60
N SER A 257 -7.38 -26.90 -3.98
CA SER A 257 -5.96 -26.98 -4.33
C SER A 257 -5.73 -28.05 -5.40
N GLY A 258 -4.63 -27.93 -6.14
CA GLY A 258 -4.28 -28.92 -7.13
C GLY A 258 -2.91 -28.66 -7.75
N THR A 259 -2.40 -29.68 -8.45
CA THR A 259 -1.10 -29.67 -9.12
C THR A 259 -1.25 -29.94 -10.62
N ARG A 260 -0.35 -29.36 -11.41
CA ARG A 260 -0.20 -29.70 -12.83
C ARG A 260 1.28 -29.57 -13.21
N GLY A 261 1.92 -30.71 -13.49
CA GLY A 261 3.38 -30.76 -13.63
C GLY A 261 4.05 -30.33 -12.34
N ASP A 262 5.00 -29.41 -12.43
CA ASP A 262 5.73 -28.85 -11.27
C ASP A 262 5.05 -27.62 -10.65
N SER A 263 3.86 -27.25 -11.13
CA SER A 263 3.11 -26.12 -10.61
C SER A 263 2.00 -26.57 -9.66
N TYR A 264 1.83 -25.82 -8.57
CA TYR A 264 0.81 -25.99 -7.56
C TYR A 264 -0.01 -24.72 -7.42
N ALA A 265 -1.29 -24.86 -7.20
CA ALA A 265 -2.15 -23.74 -6.85
C ALA A 265 -3.12 -24.12 -5.73
N GLU A 266 -3.38 -23.18 -4.86
CA GLU A 266 -4.39 -23.25 -3.82
C GLU A 266 -5.19 -21.96 -3.77
N VAL A 267 -6.46 -22.09 -3.46
CA VAL A 267 -7.42 -21.00 -3.34
C VAL A 267 -8.26 -21.24 -2.10
N ALA A 268 -8.36 -20.25 -1.24
CA ALA A 268 -9.30 -20.21 -0.13
C ALA A 268 -10.23 -19.01 -0.32
N LEU A 269 -11.53 -19.19 -0.05
CA LEU A 269 -12.51 -18.11 -0.17
C LEU A 269 -13.67 -18.25 0.83
N GLN A 270 -14.24 -17.11 1.19
CA GLN A 270 -15.43 -17.01 2.02
C GLN A 270 -16.21 -15.74 1.67
N TYR A 271 -17.53 -15.82 1.68
CA TYR A 271 -18.40 -14.66 1.50
C TYR A 271 -18.80 -14.06 2.83
N ASN A 272 -18.90 -12.74 2.87
CA ASN A 272 -19.32 -11.96 4.02
C ASN A 272 -20.46 -10.98 3.64
N ASP A 273 -20.98 -10.30 4.65
CA ASP A 273 -22.10 -9.35 4.51
C ASP A 273 -21.70 -8.03 3.81
N GLY A 274 -20.39 -7.73 3.72
CA GLY A 274 -19.86 -6.52 3.08
C GLY A 274 -20.16 -6.42 1.58
N TYR A 275 -19.78 -5.29 1.00
CA TYR A 275 -20.03 -4.99 -0.43
C TYR A 275 -18.74 -4.96 -1.26
N GLN A 276 -17.59 -4.95 -0.61
CA GLN A 276 -16.27 -4.88 -1.27
C GLN A 276 -15.75 -6.28 -1.56
N GLU A 277 -15.04 -6.45 -2.68
CA GLU A 277 -14.20 -7.62 -2.91
C GLU A 277 -12.85 -7.41 -2.20
N ASN A 278 -12.32 -8.45 -1.61
CA ASN A 278 -10.97 -8.51 -1.05
C ASN A 278 -10.29 -9.76 -1.57
N ILE A 279 -9.52 -9.62 -2.65
CA ILE A 279 -8.80 -10.73 -3.29
C ILE A 279 -7.31 -10.46 -3.15
N LEU A 280 -6.62 -11.33 -2.42
CA LEU A 280 -5.18 -11.32 -2.30
C LEU A 280 -4.60 -12.44 -3.16
N SER A 281 -3.65 -12.10 -4.03
CA SER A 281 -3.01 -13.07 -4.92
C SER A 281 -1.51 -13.09 -4.74
N PHE A 282 -0.93 -14.30 -4.71
CA PHE A 282 0.47 -14.57 -4.43
C PHE A 282 1.06 -15.54 -5.45
N ALA A 283 2.30 -15.32 -5.82
CA ALA A 283 3.07 -16.24 -6.66
C ALA A 283 4.44 -16.48 -6.02
N ASN A 284 4.74 -17.74 -5.67
CA ASN A 284 5.93 -18.13 -4.90
C ASN A 284 6.08 -17.26 -3.62
N ASN A 285 4.98 -17.08 -2.89
CA ASN A 285 4.83 -16.23 -1.70
C ASN A 285 4.99 -14.71 -1.93
N VAL A 286 5.32 -14.26 -3.13
CA VAL A 286 5.38 -12.84 -3.46
C VAL A 286 3.97 -12.32 -3.69
N HIS A 287 3.56 -11.29 -2.97
CA HIS A 287 2.28 -10.60 -3.18
C HIS A 287 2.24 -9.93 -4.55
N THR A 288 1.15 -10.14 -5.29
CA THR A 288 0.93 -9.55 -6.61
C THR A 288 -0.23 -8.55 -6.56
N PRO A 289 -0.02 -7.31 -6.10
CA PRO A 289 -1.10 -6.34 -5.88
C PRO A 289 -1.82 -5.93 -7.17
N GLU A 290 -1.18 -6.04 -8.32
CA GLU A 290 -1.80 -5.84 -9.64
C GLU A 290 -2.39 -7.15 -10.22
N GLY A 291 -2.45 -8.20 -9.40
CA GLY A 291 -2.98 -9.51 -9.79
C GLY A 291 -2.08 -10.26 -10.77
N GLY A 292 -2.68 -10.75 -11.83
CA GLY A 292 -1.98 -11.51 -12.87
C GLY A 292 -2.82 -12.64 -13.44
N MET A 293 -2.15 -13.56 -14.16
CA MET A 293 -2.84 -14.64 -14.87
C MET A 293 -3.56 -15.62 -13.93
N HIS A 294 -3.03 -15.87 -12.72
CA HIS A 294 -3.66 -16.73 -11.72
C HIS A 294 -4.97 -16.13 -11.19
N GLU A 295 -4.99 -14.85 -10.89
CA GLU A 295 -6.18 -14.12 -10.45
C GLU A 295 -7.22 -14.02 -11.57
N THR A 296 -6.77 -13.75 -12.81
CA THR A 296 -7.64 -13.76 -14.00
C THR A 296 -8.31 -15.13 -14.19
N GLY A 297 -7.58 -16.22 -13.97
CA GLY A 297 -8.11 -17.58 -14.01
C GLY A 297 -9.19 -17.81 -12.95
N PHE A 298 -8.92 -17.38 -11.72
CA PHE A 298 -9.87 -17.46 -10.61
C PHE A 298 -11.16 -16.68 -10.88
N LYS A 299 -11.06 -15.39 -11.24
CA LYS A 299 -12.22 -14.52 -11.52
C LYS A 299 -13.09 -15.07 -12.64
N ALA A 300 -12.48 -15.59 -13.71
CA ALA A 300 -13.19 -16.19 -14.81
C ALA A 300 -13.92 -17.48 -14.42
N ALA A 301 -13.24 -18.38 -13.71
CA ALA A 301 -13.80 -19.65 -13.25
C ALA A 301 -14.94 -19.44 -12.25
N LEU A 302 -14.76 -18.56 -11.26
CA LEU A 302 -15.78 -18.23 -10.26
C LEU A 302 -17.09 -17.79 -10.93
N THR A 303 -17.00 -16.82 -11.85
CA THR A 303 -18.17 -16.29 -12.56
C THR A 303 -18.86 -17.37 -13.38
N ARG A 304 -18.09 -18.19 -14.09
CA ARG A 304 -18.62 -19.27 -14.92
C ARG A 304 -19.32 -20.35 -14.08
N VAL A 305 -18.69 -20.78 -12.98
CA VAL A 305 -19.23 -21.83 -12.10
C VAL A 305 -20.51 -21.38 -11.42
N LEU A 306 -20.54 -20.16 -10.85
CA LEU A 306 -21.74 -19.65 -10.18
C LEU A 306 -22.93 -19.51 -11.16
N ASN A 307 -22.70 -19.01 -12.38
CA ASN A 307 -23.75 -18.96 -13.40
C ASN A 307 -24.22 -20.36 -13.83
N ALA A 308 -23.28 -21.29 -14.05
CA ALA A 308 -23.62 -22.67 -14.46
C ALA A 308 -24.41 -23.39 -13.36
N TYR A 309 -23.98 -23.25 -12.10
CA TYR A 309 -24.71 -23.84 -10.98
C TYR A 309 -26.08 -23.18 -10.77
N GLY A 310 -26.19 -21.87 -10.86
CA GLY A 310 -27.44 -21.13 -10.73
C GLY A 310 -28.45 -21.50 -11.80
N LEU A 311 -28.02 -21.73 -13.05
CA LEU A 311 -28.84 -22.27 -14.14
C LEU A 311 -29.27 -23.71 -13.85
N LYS A 312 -28.37 -24.57 -13.39
CA LYS A 312 -28.62 -25.99 -13.05
C LYS A 312 -29.71 -26.12 -11.99
N VAL A 313 -29.72 -25.30 -10.97
CA VAL A 313 -30.67 -25.34 -9.86
C VAL A 313 -31.89 -24.43 -10.07
N GLY A 314 -32.00 -23.73 -11.21
CA GLY A 314 -33.11 -22.87 -11.57
C GLY A 314 -33.23 -21.56 -10.81
N LEU A 315 -32.17 -21.14 -10.10
CA LEU A 315 -32.11 -19.85 -9.39
C LEU A 315 -31.78 -18.68 -10.34
N ILE A 316 -31.03 -18.93 -11.39
CA ILE A 316 -30.69 -17.97 -12.45
C ILE A 316 -31.39 -18.42 -13.74
N LYS A 317 -31.92 -17.49 -14.51
CA LYS A 317 -32.46 -17.73 -15.85
C LYS A 317 -31.43 -17.36 -16.91
N GLU A 318 -31.53 -17.90 -18.11
CA GLU A 318 -30.54 -17.70 -19.17
C GLU A 318 -30.35 -16.22 -19.58
N GLY A 319 -31.37 -15.39 -19.40
CA GLY A 319 -31.35 -13.95 -19.63
C GLY A 319 -30.84 -13.11 -18.44
N ASP A 320 -30.71 -13.69 -17.24
CA ASP A 320 -30.43 -12.99 -15.98
C ASP A 320 -29.08 -13.38 -15.38
N LYS A 321 -28.08 -13.74 -16.23
CA LYS A 321 -26.74 -14.11 -15.78
C LYS A 321 -26.11 -12.98 -14.99
N VAL A 322 -25.47 -13.35 -13.87
CA VAL A 322 -24.71 -12.41 -13.02
C VAL A 322 -23.33 -12.13 -13.63
N SER A 323 -22.87 -10.89 -13.51
CA SER A 323 -21.54 -10.50 -13.96
C SER A 323 -20.44 -10.98 -13.01
N GLY A 324 -19.17 -10.85 -13.43
CA GLY A 324 -18.05 -11.16 -12.55
C GLY A 324 -18.02 -10.28 -11.30
N GLU A 325 -18.32 -9.00 -11.44
CA GLU A 325 -18.42 -8.03 -10.35
C GLU A 325 -19.51 -8.46 -9.34
N ASP A 326 -20.69 -8.84 -9.82
CA ASP A 326 -21.78 -9.32 -8.96
C ASP A 326 -21.38 -10.58 -8.16
N CYS A 327 -20.59 -11.48 -8.78
CA CYS A 327 -20.09 -12.69 -8.14
C CYS A 327 -19.04 -12.42 -7.07
N ARG A 328 -18.41 -11.26 -7.08
CA ARG A 328 -17.32 -10.90 -6.14
C ARG A 328 -17.75 -9.94 -5.03
N GLU A 329 -19.01 -9.44 -5.05
CA GLU A 329 -19.51 -8.61 -3.96
C GLU A 329 -19.49 -9.38 -2.62
N GLY A 330 -18.77 -8.84 -1.62
CA GLY A 330 -18.62 -9.46 -0.32
C GLY A 330 -17.71 -10.70 -0.30
N LEU A 331 -16.90 -10.91 -1.34
CA LEU A 331 -15.95 -12.01 -1.43
C LEU A 331 -14.63 -11.64 -0.75
N THR A 332 -14.16 -12.51 0.13
CA THR A 332 -12.76 -12.55 0.59
C THR A 332 -12.13 -13.81 0.03
N ALA A 333 -11.02 -13.67 -0.71
CA ALA A 333 -10.29 -14.79 -1.31
C ALA A 333 -8.78 -14.60 -1.23
N VAL A 334 -8.07 -15.71 -1.01
CA VAL A 334 -6.61 -15.78 -1.09
C VAL A 334 -6.25 -16.81 -2.16
N ILE A 335 -5.41 -16.42 -3.10
CA ILE A 335 -4.93 -17.25 -4.21
C ILE A 335 -3.41 -17.36 -4.09
N SER A 336 -2.90 -18.56 -3.90
CA SER A 336 -1.46 -18.82 -3.82
C SER A 336 -1.06 -19.82 -4.91
N VAL A 337 -0.10 -19.44 -5.76
CA VAL A 337 0.47 -20.33 -6.77
C VAL A 337 1.96 -20.51 -6.55
N LYS A 338 2.45 -21.74 -6.80
CA LYS A 338 3.86 -22.11 -6.71
C LYS A 338 4.29 -22.70 -8.05
N LEU A 339 5.35 -22.14 -8.64
CA LEU A 339 5.86 -22.53 -9.95
C LEU A 339 7.38 -22.33 -10.03
N THR A 340 8.03 -23.12 -10.88
CA THR A 340 9.50 -23.15 -11.00
C THR A 340 10.06 -21.94 -11.74
N ASP A 341 9.33 -21.40 -12.73
CA ASP A 341 9.76 -20.28 -13.57
C ASP A 341 8.69 -19.19 -13.56
N ALA A 342 8.66 -18.39 -12.48
CA ALA A 342 7.73 -17.30 -12.34
C ALA A 342 8.19 -16.10 -13.19
N GLN A 343 7.31 -15.60 -14.04
CA GLN A 343 7.54 -14.42 -14.90
C GLN A 343 6.67 -13.27 -14.39
N PHE A 344 7.30 -12.26 -13.83
CA PHE A 344 6.61 -11.07 -13.34
C PHE A 344 6.77 -9.91 -14.32
N GLU A 345 5.78 -9.03 -14.34
CA GLU A 345 5.89 -7.73 -14.98
C GLU A 345 6.64 -6.77 -14.04
N GLY A 346 7.87 -6.39 -14.42
CA GLY A 346 8.72 -5.47 -13.66
C GLY A 346 9.47 -6.08 -12.46
N GLN A 347 10.40 -5.30 -11.91
CA GLN A 347 11.27 -5.70 -10.80
C GLN A 347 10.52 -5.82 -9.46
N THR A 348 9.48 -5.02 -9.26
CA THR A 348 8.64 -5.03 -8.06
C THR A 348 7.75 -6.27 -7.93
N LYS A 349 7.75 -7.14 -8.96
CA LYS A 349 6.98 -8.41 -9.01
C LYS A 349 5.46 -8.22 -8.79
N ALA A 350 4.92 -7.03 -9.10
CA ALA A 350 3.55 -6.66 -8.80
C ALA A 350 2.49 -7.48 -9.55
N LYS A 351 2.83 -8.12 -10.68
CA LYS A 351 1.89 -8.83 -11.54
C LYS A 351 2.51 -10.09 -12.14
N LEU A 352 1.80 -11.22 -12.06
CA LEU A 352 2.26 -12.50 -12.63
C LEU A 352 1.82 -12.67 -14.09
N GLY A 353 2.79 -12.89 -15.00
CA GLY A 353 2.57 -13.01 -16.44
C GLY A 353 2.30 -14.44 -16.96
N ASN A 354 2.62 -15.49 -16.20
CA ASN A 354 2.56 -16.90 -16.64
C ASN A 354 1.14 -17.35 -17.05
N ALA A 355 0.86 -17.46 -18.34
CA ALA A 355 -0.45 -17.90 -18.86
C ALA A 355 -0.85 -19.33 -18.39
N SER A 356 0.12 -20.20 -18.08
CA SER A 356 -0.13 -21.54 -17.53
C SER A 356 -0.87 -21.50 -16.20
N MET A 357 -0.63 -20.48 -15.37
CA MET A 357 -1.28 -20.32 -14.08
C MET A 357 -2.76 -19.95 -14.21
N ARG A 358 -3.12 -19.20 -15.25
CA ARG A 358 -4.55 -18.96 -15.57
C ARG A 358 -5.28 -20.28 -15.80
N THR A 359 -4.70 -21.16 -16.60
CA THR A 359 -5.32 -22.46 -16.95
C THR A 359 -5.38 -23.39 -15.74
N LEU A 360 -4.34 -23.40 -14.90
CA LEU A 360 -4.28 -24.25 -13.72
C LEU A 360 -5.35 -23.84 -12.70
N VAL A 361 -5.38 -22.55 -12.33
CA VAL A 361 -6.33 -22.03 -11.35
C VAL A 361 -7.77 -22.14 -11.86
N ASP A 362 -8.00 -21.82 -13.14
CA ASP A 362 -9.31 -21.98 -13.78
C ASP A 362 -9.84 -23.43 -13.69
N ALA A 363 -8.99 -24.40 -13.97
CA ALA A 363 -9.38 -25.82 -13.93
C ALA A 363 -9.68 -26.27 -12.47
N ILE A 364 -8.82 -25.91 -11.50
CA ILE A 364 -8.99 -26.29 -10.09
C ILE A 364 -10.29 -25.70 -9.54
N VAL A 365 -10.50 -24.41 -9.78
CA VAL A 365 -11.70 -23.69 -9.27
C VAL A 365 -12.95 -24.23 -9.95
N SER A 366 -12.93 -24.47 -11.25
CA SER A 366 -14.11 -24.99 -11.98
C SER A 366 -14.56 -26.35 -11.47
N ASP A 367 -13.63 -27.26 -11.27
CA ASP A 367 -13.92 -28.62 -10.81
C ASP A 367 -14.36 -28.65 -9.35
N LYS A 368 -13.51 -28.10 -8.46
CA LYS A 368 -13.72 -28.22 -7.01
C LYS A 368 -14.80 -27.32 -6.47
N LEU A 369 -14.98 -26.11 -7.04
CA LEU A 369 -16.08 -25.24 -6.61
C LEU A 369 -17.43 -25.82 -7.04
N MET A 370 -17.56 -26.37 -8.25
CA MET A 370 -18.80 -27.01 -8.68
C MET A 370 -19.17 -28.18 -7.76
N GLN A 371 -18.18 -29.03 -7.43
CA GLN A 371 -18.36 -30.13 -6.49
C GLN A 371 -18.80 -29.61 -5.11
N PHE A 372 -18.13 -28.59 -4.58
CA PHE A 372 -18.48 -28.00 -3.28
C PHE A 372 -19.91 -27.46 -3.25
N LEU A 373 -20.35 -26.76 -4.31
CA LEU A 373 -21.70 -26.21 -4.39
C LEU A 373 -22.75 -27.32 -4.46
N ASP A 374 -22.48 -28.41 -5.16
CA ASP A 374 -23.35 -29.59 -5.20
C ASP A 374 -23.47 -30.28 -3.83
N GLU A 375 -22.37 -30.36 -3.09
CA GLU A 375 -22.32 -30.96 -1.75
C GLU A 375 -22.94 -30.05 -0.67
N ASN A 376 -22.96 -28.71 -0.90
CA ASN A 376 -23.37 -27.71 0.10
C ASN A 376 -24.48 -26.79 -0.46
N PRO A 377 -25.68 -27.29 -0.79
CA PRO A 377 -26.72 -26.52 -1.50
C PRO A 377 -27.22 -25.30 -0.71
N VAL A 378 -27.16 -25.30 0.62
CA VAL A 378 -27.56 -24.16 1.46
C VAL A 378 -26.56 -23.02 1.29
N VAL A 379 -25.26 -23.31 1.38
CA VAL A 379 -24.19 -22.34 1.17
C VAL A 379 -24.21 -21.81 -0.27
N ALA A 380 -24.40 -22.71 -1.24
CA ALA A 380 -24.51 -22.35 -2.65
C ALA A 380 -25.64 -21.36 -2.90
N ARG A 381 -26.81 -21.61 -2.29
CA ARG A 381 -27.95 -20.69 -2.38
C ARG A 381 -27.64 -19.33 -1.78
N THR A 382 -27.01 -19.28 -0.60
CA THR A 382 -26.63 -18.03 0.06
C THR A 382 -25.69 -17.19 -0.82
N ILE A 383 -24.69 -17.84 -1.43
CA ILE A 383 -23.74 -17.18 -2.34
C ILE A 383 -24.47 -16.64 -3.59
N LEU A 384 -25.35 -17.44 -4.21
CA LEU A 384 -26.11 -17.02 -5.40
C LEU A 384 -27.10 -15.90 -5.08
N ASP A 385 -27.79 -15.95 -3.93
CA ASP A 385 -28.70 -14.90 -3.50
C ASP A 385 -27.94 -13.57 -3.33
N LYS A 386 -26.72 -13.60 -2.74
CA LYS A 386 -25.83 -12.44 -2.64
C LYS A 386 -25.48 -11.87 -4.02
N ALA A 387 -25.02 -12.71 -4.95
CA ALA A 387 -24.67 -12.30 -6.32
C ALA A 387 -25.88 -11.74 -7.10
N MET A 388 -27.07 -12.33 -6.95
CA MET A 388 -28.28 -11.81 -7.57
C MET A 388 -28.73 -10.47 -6.97
N MET A 389 -28.53 -10.27 -5.66
CA MET A 389 -28.79 -8.97 -5.02
C MET A 389 -27.82 -7.91 -5.52
N ALA A 390 -26.54 -8.23 -5.67
CA ALA A 390 -25.52 -7.37 -6.25
C ALA A 390 -25.88 -6.97 -7.69
N ASN A 391 -26.29 -7.94 -8.52
CA ASN A 391 -26.74 -7.69 -9.90
C ASN A 391 -27.91 -6.69 -9.95
N ARG A 392 -28.92 -6.87 -9.11
CA ARG A 392 -30.07 -5.95 -9.06
C ARG A 392 -29.64 -4.53 -8.64
N ALA A 393 -28.75 -4.43 -7.66
CA ALA A 393 -28.22 -3.14 -7.21
C ALA A 393 -27.40 -2.44 -8.30
N ARG A 394 -26.52 -3.18 -9.00
CA ARG A 394 -25.72 -2.68 -10.12
C ARG A 394 -26.62 -2.20 -11.29
N GLU A 395 -27.64 -2.98 -11.64
CA GLU A 395 -28.62 -2.56 -12.66
C GLU A 395 -29.35 -1.28 -12.25
N ALA A 396 -29.74 -1.15 -10.98
CA ALA A 396 -30.36 0.07 -10.46
C ALA A 396 -29.39 1.27 -10.53
N ALA A 397 -28.12 1.06 -10.14
CA ALA A 397 -27.06 2.08 -10.23
C ALA A 397 -26.83 2.51 -11.70
N ARG A 398 -26.76 1.56 -12.64
CA ARG A 398 -26.64 1.84 -14.08
C ARG A 398 -27.79 2.70 -14.60
N LYS A 399 -29.02 2.36 -14.26
CA LYS A 399 -30.22 3.14 -14.65
C LYS A 399 -30.18 4.56 -14.05
N ALA A 400 -29.79 4.70 -12.80
CA ALA A 400 -29.63 6.01 -12.16
C ALA A 400 -28.58 6.87 -12.88
N ARG A 401 -27.40 6.29 -13.19
CA ARG A 401 -26.32 6.96 -13.94
C ARG A 401 -26.77 7.39 -15.34
N GLU A 402 -27.43 6.51 -16.07
CA GLU A 402 -27.98 6.84 -17.41
C GLU A 402 -28.99 7.98 -17.36
N SER A 403 -29.86 8.00 -16.33
CA SER A 403 -30.81 9.10 -16.13
C SER A 403 -30.12 10.43 -15.88
N ILE A 404 -29.06 10.44 -15.06
CA ILE A 404 -28.24 11.63 -14.81
C ILE A 404 -27.54 12.08 -16.10
N ARG A 405 -26.90 11.14 -16.83
CA ARG A 405 -26.22 11.42 -18.09
C ARG A 405 -27.17 11.97 -19.18
N ARG A 406 -28.40 11.47 -19.25
CA ARG A 406 -29.41 12.01 -20.18
C ARG A 406 -29.83 13.43 -19.81
N LYS A 407 -29.95 13.73 -18.51
CA LYS A 407 -30.26 15.10 -18.05
C LYS A 407 -29.12 16.06 -18.35
N SER A 408 -27.86 15.65 -18.19
CA SER A 408 -26.69 16.47 -18.54
C SER A 408 -26.45 16.58 -20.04
N ALA A 409 -26.79 15.58 -20.86
CA ALA A 409 -26.66 15.65 -22.32
C ALA A 409 -27.68 16.60 -22.98
N LEU A 410 -28.81 16.84 -22.34
CA LEU A 410 -29.84 17.80 -22.80
C LEU A 410 -29.54 19.25 -22.39
N GLY A 411 -28.58 19.50 -21.44
CA GLY A 411 -28.27 20.82 -20.90
C GLY A 411 -26.81 21.26 -20.97
N GLY A 412 -25.94 20.56 -21.74
CA GLY A 412 -24.49 20.69 -21.58
C GLY A 412 -24.01 20.01 -20.30
N ALA A 413 -22.80 19.47 -20.23
CA ALA A 413 -22.30 18.86 -19.01
C ALA A 413 -22.31 19.89 -17.87
N ALA A 414 -23.43 19.92 -17.11
CA ALA A 414 -23.59 20.88 -16.03
C ALA A 414 -22.61 20.48 -14.93
N MET A 415 -21.55 21.27 -14.79
CA MET A 415 -20.64 21.19 -13.66
C MET A 415 -21.43 21.41 -12.36
N PRO A 416 -20.96 20.84 -11.22
CA PRO A 416 -21.66 21.07 -9.96
C PRO A 416 -21.82 22.57 -9.69
N ASP A 417 -23.03 22.99 -9.35
CA ASP A 417 -23.38 24.41 -9.14
C ASP A 417 -22.44 25.13 -8.15
N LYS A 418 -21.90 24.37 -7.20
CA LYS A 418 -20.96 24.88 -6.19
C LYS A 418 -19.49 24.85 -6.61
N LEU A 419 -19.14 24.18 -7.70
CA LEU A 419 -17.77 24.16 -8.18
C LEU A 419 -17.38 25.56 -8.70
N ARG A 420 -16.32 26.09 -8.16
CA ARG A 420 -15.62 27.27 -8.70
C ARG A 420 -14.41 26.80 -9.45
N ASP A 421 -14.56 26.54 -10.73
CA ASP A 421 -13.52 25.98 -11.59
C ASP A 421 -12.38 26.97 -11.84
N CYS A 422 -11.23 26.45 -12.30
CA CYS A 422 -10.08 27.24 -12.75
C CYS A 422 -10.09 27.44 -14.27
N ASN A 423 -9.23 28.34 -14.74
CA ASN A 423 -9.17 28.70 -16.15
C ASN A 423 -8.26 27.77 -16.97
N GLU A 424 -7.29 27.13 -16.33
CA GLU A 424 -6.35 26.20 -16.96
C GLU A 424 -7.06 24.86 -17.23
N ASN A 425 -6.75 24.25 -18.38
CA ASN A 425 -7.33 22.96 -18.78
C ASN A 425 -6.33 21.80 -18.75
N ASN A 426 -5.03 22.09 -18.57
CA ASN A 426 -4.02 21.04 -18.42
C ASN A 426 -4.09 20.46 -17.00
N PRO A 427 -4.48 19.18 -16.81
CA PRO A 427 -4.61 18.57 -15.49
C PRO A 427 -3.32 18.60 -14.66
N GLU A 428 -2.16 18.55 -15.28
CA GLU A 428 -0.85 18.56 -14.60
C GLU A 428 -0.59 19.90 -13.89
N LEU A 429 -1.17 20.99 -14.42
CA LEU A 429 -0.99 22.35 -13.90
C LEU A 429 -2.13 22.79 -12.98
N THR A 430 -3.15 21.96 -12.80
CA THR A 430 -4.37 22.32 -12.07
C THR A 430 -4.52 21.55 -10.77
N GLU A 431 -5.20 22.18 -9.81
CA GLU A 431 -5.51 21.59 -8.52
C GLU A 431 -6.92 21.95 -8.06
N ILE A 432 -7.57 21.02 -7.36
CA ILE A 432 -8.88 21.21 -6.77
C ILE A 432 -8.82 21.12 -5.26
N TYR A 433 -9.34 22.15 -4.57
CA TYR A 433 -9.56 22.11 -3.13
C TYR A 433 -10.96 21.60 -2.84
N ILE A 434 -11.06 20.51 -2.12
CA ILE A 434 -12.30 19.97 -1.57
C ILE A 434 -12.41 20.51 -0.15
N VAL A 435 -13.30 21.50 0.05
CA VAL A 435 -13.32 22.35 1.24
C VAL A 435 -14.50 22.00 2.12
N GLU A 436 -14.27 21.94 3.44
CA GLU A 436 -15.33 21.76 4.42
C GLU A 436 -16.20 23.02 4.55
N GLY A 437 -17.46 22.89 4.14
CA GLY A 437 -18.47 23.92 4.35
C GLY A 437 -18.43 25.12 3.39
N ASP A 438 -19.54 25.83 3.35
CA ASP A 438 -19.72 26.98 2.45
C ASP A 438 -18.95 28.22 2.95
N SER A 439 -18.72 28.37 4.26
CA SER A 439 -17.99 29.51 4.83
C SER A 439 -16.52 29.51 4.39
N ALA A 440 -15.80 28.41 4.66
CA ALA A 440 -14.41 28.24 4.22
C ALA A 440 -14.31 28.21 2.69
N GLY A 441 -15.29 27.62 1.99
CA GLY A 441 -15.40 27.64 0.53
C GLY A 441 -15.53 29.04 -0.05
N GLY A 442 -16.20 29.95 0.66
CA GLY A 442 -16.32 31.37 0.30
C GLY A 442 -14.99 32.10 0.38
N SER A 443 -14.29 31.99 1.53
CA SER A 443 -12.96 32.58 1.73
C SER A 443 -11.95 32.00 0.74
N ALA A 444 -11.95 30.68 0.52
CA ALA A 444 -11.08 30.00 -0.45
C ALA A 444 -11.34 30.49 -1.89
N THR A 445 -12.61 30.68 -2.27
CA THR A 445 -12.97 31.18 -3.60
C THR A 445 -12.47 32.60 -3.84
N GLN A 446 -12.48 33.46 -2.82
CA GLN A 446 -11.98 34.82 -2.91
C GLN A 446 -10.45 34.89 -2.86
N GLY A 447 -9.80 34.02 -2.09
CA GLY A 447 -8.34 33.99 -1.92
C GLY A 447 -7.58 33.25 -3.00
N ARG A 448 -8.20 32.33 -3.73
CA ARG A 448 -7.53 31.44 -4.70
C ARG A 448 -6.89 32.14 -5.89
N ASP A 449 -5.91 31.51 -6.50
CA ASP A 449 -5.52 31.85 -7.85
C ASP A 449 -6.42 31.12 -8.86
N SER A 450 -7.35 31.87 -9.46
CA SER A 450 -8.34 31.32 -10.39
C SER A 450 -7.73 30.78 -11.70
N ARG A 451 -6.46 31.02 -11.96
CA ARG A 451 -5.80 30.49 -13.16
C ARG A 451 -5.71 28.96 -13.10
N PHE A 452 -5.36 28.37 -11.93
CA PHE A 452 -5.09 26.94 -11.80
C PHE A 452 -5.73 26.27 -10.58
N GLN A 453 -6.36 27.03 -9.66
CA GLN A 453 -7.01 26.49 -8.47
C GLN A 453 -8.52 26.48 -8.62
N ALA A 454 -9.12 25.29 -8.48
CA ALA A 454 -10.56 25.09 -8.39
C ALA A 454 -10.99 24.87 -6.93
N ILE A 455 -12.21 25.31 -6.55
CA ILE A 455 -12.77 25.13 -5.21
C ILE A 455 -14.09 24.38 -5.30
N LEU A 456 -14.22 23.31 -4.53
CA LEU A 456 -15.44 22.54 -4.36
C LEU A 456 -15.85 22.52 -2.88
N PRO A 457 -16.76 23.36 -2.42
CA PRO A 457 -17.29 23.29 -1.06
C PRO A 457 -18.18 22.05 -0.88
N LEU A 458 -17.97 21.33 0.23
CA LEU A 458 -18.85 20.28 0.69
C LEU A 458 -19.89 20.84 1.66
N TRP A 459 -21.09 20.24 1.69
CA TRP A 459 -22.12 20.64 2.65
C TRP A 459 -22.42 19.51 3.63
N GLY A 460 -21.76 19.57 4.78
CA GLY A 460 -21.89 18.59 5.86
C GLY A 460 -21.23 17.25 5.58
N LYS A 461 -21.35 16.32 6.52
CA LYS A 461 -20.70 15.01 6.49
C LYS A 461 -21.13 14.20 5.28
N MET A 462 -20.17 13.61 4.63
CA MET A 462 -20.38 12.74 3.46
C MET A 462 -20.91 11.37 3.87
N LEU A 463 -21.42 10.64 2.89
CA LEU A 463 -21.82 9.24 3.06
C LEU A 463 -20.59 8.38 3.38
N ASN A 464 -20.70 7.56 4.43
CA ASN A 464 -19.70 6.54 4.69
C ASN A 464 -19.88 5.38 3.69
N VAL A 465 -19.00 5.32 2.69
CA VAL A 465 -19.08 4.36 1.59
C VAL A 465 -18.71 2.93 2.00
N GLU A 466 -18.09 2.75 3.16
CA GLU A 466 -17.80 1.42 3.71
C GLU A 466 -19.08 0.65 4.08
N LYS A 467 -20.15 1.38 4.42
CA LYS A 467 -21.42 0.83 4.92
C LYS A 467 -22.52 0.72 3.87
N VAL A 468 -22.24 1.04 2.60
CA VAL A 468 -23.27 1.11 1.58
C VAL A 468 -22.82 0.53 0.25
N ARG A 469 -23.77 0.08 -0.55
CA ARG A 469 -23.54 -0.38 -1.92
C ARG A 469 -23.28 0.77 -2.89
N ALA A 470 -22.63 0.46 -3.99
CA ALA A 470 -22.27 1.41 -5.05
C ALA A 470 -23.48 2.17 -5.62
N ASP A 471 -24.68 1.56 -5.70
CA ASP A 471 -25.90 2.22 -6.16
C ASP A 471 -26.27 3.45 -5.32
N LYS A 472 -26.04 3.39 -4.00
CA LYS A 472 -26.29 4.51 -3.09
C LYS A 472 -25.26 5.63 -3.27
N ILE A 473 -24.05 5.32 -3.70
CA ILE A 473 -22.99 6.29 -3.95
C ILE A 473 -23.32 7.14 -5.17
N TYR A 474 -23.73 6.50 -6.28
CA TYR A 474 -24.12 7.22 -7.50
C TYR A 474 -25.35 8.12 -7.31
N GLY A 475 -26.25 7.78 -6.40
CA GLY A 475 -27.44 8.59 -6.06
C GLY A 475 -27.21 9.60 -4.95
N ASN A 476 -26.00 9.72 -4.39
CA ASN A 476 -25.75 10.56 -3.23
C ASN A 476 -25.42 12.00 -3.63
N ASP A 477 -26.25 12.95 -3.24
CA ASP A 477 -26.11 14.37 -3.60
C ASP A 477 -24.78 15.01 -3.16
N LYS A 478 -24.13 14.46 -2.13
CA LYS A 478 -22.86 14.98 -1.59
C LYS A 478 -21.62 14.41 -2.30
N LEU A 479 -21.69 13.17 -2.77
CA LEU A 479 -20.60 12.52 -3.49
C LEU A 479 -20.60 12.85 -4.99
N GLN A 480 -21.78 13.03 -5.58
CA GLN A 480 -21.94 13.37 -6.99
C GLN A 480 -21.09 14.58 -7.43
N PRO A 481 -21.07 15.71 -6.71
CA PRO A 481 -20.24 16.84 -7.08
C PRO A 481 -18.75 16.51 -7.14
N VAL A 482 -18.26 15.66 -6.23
CA VAL A 482 -16.84 15.23 -6.22
C VAL A 482 -16.55 14.36 -7.45
N ILE A 483 -17.42 13.38 -7.75
CA ILE A 483 -17.27 12.49 -8.91
C ILE A 483 -17.27 13.28 -10.22
N VAL A 484 -18.21 14.21 -10.37
CA VAL A 484 -18.35 15.04 -11.58
C VAL A 484 -17.19 16.03 -11.71
N ALA A 485 -16.76 16.67 -10.62
CA ALA A 485 -15.64 17.62 -10.63
C ALA A 485 -14.33 16.93 -11.03
N LEU A 486 -14.02 15.75 -10.50
CA LEU A 486 -12.82 15.00 -10.87
C LEU A 486 -12.88 14.45 -12.30
N GLY A 487 -14.05 14.10 -12.82
CA GLY A 487 -14.26 13.72 -14.21
C GLY A 487 -13.78 12.33 -14.62
N ALA A 488 -13.17 11.57 -13.71
CA ALA A 488 -12.47 10.32 -14.02
C ALA A 488 -13.34 9.04 -13.89
N GLY A 489 -14.61 9.18 -13.49
CA GLY A 489 -15.49 8.01 -13.25
C GLY A 489 -15.37 7.46 -11.82
N LEU A 490 -15.83 6.23 -11.59
CA LEU A 490 -15.90 5.61 -10.27
C LEU A 490 -15.76 4.09 -10.39
N GLY A 491 -15.03 3.44 -9.48
CA GLY A 491 -14.85 2.00 -9.43
C GLY A 491 -14.19 1.45 -10.70
N GLU A 492 -14.79 0.47 -11.36
CA GLU A 492 -14.26 -0.13 -12.61
C GLU A 492 -14.25 0.86 -13.80
N ASP A 493 -15.12 1.88 -13.77
CA ASP A 493 -15.15 2.92 -14.81
C ASP A 493 -14.11 4.04 -14.57
N PHE A 494 -13.34 3.96 -13.47
CA PHE A 494 -12.35 4.98 -13.15
C PHE A 494 -11.19 4.95 -14.15
N ASP A 495 -10.94 6.09 -14.78
CA ASP A 495 -9.86 6.26 -15.74
C ASP A 495 -9.01 7.48 -15.34
N VAL A 496 -7.80 7.24 -14.87
CA VAL A 496 -6.88 8.27 -14.41
C VAL A 496 -6.53 9.29 -15.49
N ASN A 497 -6.56 8.89 -16.77
CA ASN A 497 -6.26 9.78 -17.89
C ASN A 497 -7.37 10.80 -18.17
N LYS A 498 -8.55 10.62 -17.55
CA LYS A 498 -9.68 11.56 -17.65
C LYS A 498 -9.75 12.52 -16.47
N LEU A 499 -8.82 12.44 -15.54
CA LEU A 499 -8.74 13.40 -14.43
C LEU A 499 -8.63 14.82 -14.93
N ARG A 500 -9.36 15.71 -14.29
CA ARG A 500 -9.32 17.16 -14.60
C ARG A 500 -8.30 17.91 -13.77
N TYR A 501 -7.83 17.31 -12.66
CA TYR A 501 -6.87 17.92 -11.74
C TYR A 501 -5.91 16.85 -11.23
N HIS A 502 -4.61 17.07 -11.38
CA HIS A 502 -3.59 16.15 -10.85
C HIS A 502 -3.22 16.43 -9.37
N LYS A 503 -3.90 17.38 -8.72
CA LYS A 503 -3.83 17.56 -7.26
C LYS A 503 -5.24 17.72 -6.71
N GLY A 504 -5.72 16.72 -6.00
CA GLY A 504 -6.92 16.77 -5.17
C GLY A 504 -6.53 17.07 -3.73
N ILE A 505 -6.81 18.27 -3.24
CA ILE A 505 -6.39 18.76 -1.92
C ILE A 505 -7.60 18.77 -0.99
N ILE A 506 -7.57 17.94 0.05
CA ILE A 506 -8.59 17.93 1.10
C ILE A 506 -8.25 19.05 2.07
N MET A 507 -9.14 20.04 2.19
CA MET A 507 -9.00 21.18 3.08
C MET A 507 -10.15 21.18 4.09
N ALA A 508 -9.91 20.60 5.25
CA ALA A 508 -10.84 20.45 6.34
C ALA A 508 -10.30 21.13 7.61
N ASP A 509 -11.21 21.52 8.49
CA ASP A 509 -10.88 22.14 9.77
C ASP A 509 -9.97 21.25 10.63
N ALA A 510 -9.17 21.86 11.50
CA ALA A 510 -8.26 21.14 12.39
C ALA A 510 -8.97 20.63 13.67
N ASP A 511 -10.25 20.29 13.57
CA ASP A 511 -11.08 19.75 14.64
C ASP A 511 -11.50 18.29 14.40
N VAL A 512 -12.31 17.73 15.29
CA VAL A 512 -12.79 16.35 15.20
C VAL A 512 -13.73 16.13 14.00
N ASP A 513 -14.52 17.13 13.62
CA ASP A 513 -15.46 17.03 12.50
C ASP A 513 -14.70 17.09 11.15
N GLY A 514 -13.73 18.00 11.01
CA GLY A 514 -12.87 18.07 9.85
C GLY A 514 -12.01 16.82 9.67
N SER A 515 -11.49 16.25 10.76
CA SER A 515 -10.78 14.97 10.75
C SER A 515 -11.68 13.83 10.28
N HIS A 516 -12.97 13.83 10.69
CA HIS A 516 -13.95 12.85 10.23
C HIS A 516 -14.29 13.02 8.75
N ILE A 517 -14.48 14.26 8.25
CA ILE A 517 -14.73 14.53 6.83
C ILE A 517 -13.55 14.08 5.98
N ARG A 518 -12.33 14.37 6.40
CA ARG A 518 -11.11 13.88 5.75
C ARG A 518 -11.08 12.36 5.68
N THR A 519 -11.39 11.67 6.77
CA THR A 519 -11.44 10.20 6.81
C THR A 519 -12.50 9.64 5.87
N LEU A 520 -13.70 10.26 5.79
CA LEU A 520 -14.75 9.84 4.87
C LEU A 520 -14.32 9.99 3.39
N LEU A 521 -13.65 11.11 3.05
CA LEU A 521 -13.10 11.33 1.70
C LEU A 521 -12.00 10.32 1.37
N LEU A 522 -11.09 10.06 2.30
CA LEU A 522 -10.03 9.06 2.11
C LEU A 522 -10.61 7.66 1.94
N THR A 523 -11.65 7.29 2.72
CA THR A 523 -12.38 6.02 2.54
C THR A 523 -12.98 5.95 1.14
N PHE A 524 -13.61 7.03 0.67
CA PHE A 524 -14.20 7.10 -0.66
C PHE A 524 -13.15 6.96 -1.77
N PHE A 525 -12.03 7.68 -1.68
CA PHE A 525 -10.95 7.58 -2.65
C PHE A 525 -10.28 6.20 -2.63
N PHE A 526 -10.01 5.65 -1.47
CA PHE A 526 -9.42 4.32 -1.33
C PHE A 526 -10.31 3.22 -1.93
N ARG A 527 -11.63 3.27 -1.68
CA ARG A 527 -12.56 2.22 -2.13
C ARG A 527 -12.95 2.33 -3.61
N TYR A 528 -13.05 3.54 -4.16
CA TYR A 528 -13.66 3.75 -5.47
C TYR A 528 -12.79 4.52 -6.47
N MET A 529 -11.70 5.13 -6.03
CA MET A 529 -10.77 5.90 -6.86
C MET A 529 -9.32 5.66 -6.43
N ARG A 530 -8.99 4.43 -6.08
CA ARG A 530 -7.68 4.05 -5.53
C ARG A 530 -6.49 4.51 -6.37
N PRO A 531 -6.52 4.48 -7.73
CA PRO A 531 -5.44 5.01 -8.54
C PRO A 531 -5.12 6.49 -8.31
N LEU A 532 -6.04 7.31 -7.74
CA LEU A 532 -5.72 8.67 -7.32
C LEU A 532 -4.64 8.72 -6.24
N ILE A 533 -4.72 7.80 -5.26
CA ILE A 533 -3.76 7.73 -4.16
C ILE A 533 -2.45 7.12 -4.68
N GLU A 534 -2.52 6.05 -5.44
CA GLU A 534 -1.36 5.33 -5.99
C GLU A 534 -0.51 6.22 -6.91
N ASN A 535 -1.14 7.07 -7.72
CA ASN A 535 -0.44 8.06 -8.56
C ASN A 535 -0.03 9.33 -7.78
N GLY A 536 -0.38 9.42 -6.48
CA GLY A 536 0.01 10.54 -5.62
C GLY A 536 -0.69 11.85 -5.91
N TYR A 537 -1.94 11.79 -6.38
CA TYR A 537 -2.74 12.98 -6.70
C TYR A 537 -3.59 13.46 -5.52
N VAL A 538 -3.55 12.80 -4.36
CA VAL A 538 -4.32 13.17 -3.16
C VAL A 538 -3.42 13.81 -2.13
N TYR A 539 -3.85 14.97 -1.63
CA TYR A 539 -3.15 15.73 -0.60
C TYR A 539 -4.10 16.18 0.50
N ALA A 540 -3.56 16.35 1.71
CA ALA A 540 -4.23 17.05 2.79
C ALA A 540 -3.55 18.40 3.03
N ALA A 541 -4.30 19.47 3.05
CA ALA A 541 -3.81 20.78 3.47
C ALA A 541 -3.52 20.77 4.97
N VAL A 542 -2.45 21.44 5.37
CA VAL A 542 -2.05 21.60 6.77
C VAL A 542 -2.15 23.10 7.11
N PRO A 543 -3.31 23.57 7.58
CA PRO A 543 -3.45 24.96 8.02
C PRO A 543 -2.74 25.16 9.36
N PRO A 544 -2.31 26.40 9.70
CA PRO A 544 -1.75 26.71 11.00
C PRO A 544 -2.81 26.57 12.11
N LEU A 545 -2.38 26.11 13.29
CA LEU A 545 -3.23 25.98 14.46
C LEU A 545 -3.25 27.26 15.31
N PHE A 546 -2.16 28.03 15.32
CA PHE A 546 -2.01 29.20 16.16
C PHE A 546 -1.45 30.39 15.38
N LYS A 547 -1.95 31.59 15.73
CA LYS A 547 -1.42 32.89 15.32
C LYS A 547 -0.89 33.61 16.55
N LEU A 548 0.40 33.96 16.51
CA LEU A 548 1.09 34.67 17.55
C LEU A 548 1.41 36.09 17.05
N VAL A 549 1.02 37.12 17.81
CA VAL A 549 1.23 38.51 17.43
C VAL A 549 1.93 39.26 18.55
N ARG A 550 3.02 39.95 18.18
CA ARG A 550 3.66 40.92 19.07
C ARG A 550 4.00 42.18 18.29
N GLY A 551 3.29 43.24 18.59
CA GLY A 551 3.42 44.51 17.87
C GLY A 551 3.09 44.38 16.39
N LYS A 552 4.08 44.53 15.51
CA LYS A 552 3.92 44.35 14.06
C LYS A 552 4.35 42.95 13.54
N THR A 553 4.87 42.14 14.43
CA THR A 553 5.39 40.80 14.05
C THR A 553 4.30 39.75 14.28
N THR A 554 3.96 39.02 13.24
CA THR A 554 3.06 37.86 13.29
C THR A 554 3.86 36.59 13.00
N ARG A 555 3.59 35.53 13.75
CA ARG A 555 4.09 34.17 13.52
C ARG A 555 2.92 33.20 13.50
N LEU A 556 3.02 32.19 12.64
CA LEU A 556 2.06 31.10 12.56
C LEU A 556 2.73 29.84 13.08
N ALA A 557 2.02 29.04 13.88
CA ALA A 557 2.51 27.78 14.41
C ALA A 557 1.54 26.65 14.03
N PHE A 558 2.11 25.52 13.63
CA PHE A 558 1.40 24.32 13.17
C PHE A 558 1.32 23.25 14.26
N SER A 559 2.03 23.44 15.38
CA SER A 559 1.97 22.58 16.57
C SER A 559 2.05 23.40 17.86
N GLU A 560 1.78 22.74 18.99
CA GLU A 560 1.93 23.38 20.32
C GLU A 560 3.40 23.68 20.63
N GLU A 561 4.31 22.80 20.21
CA GLU A 561 5.76 22.99 20.38
C GLU A 561 6.25 24.21 19.60
N GLU A 562 5.79 24.37 18.35
CA GLU A 562 6.09 25.57 17.57
C GLU A 562 5.50 26.84 18.18
N ARG A 563 4.27 26.77 18.71
CA ARG A 563 3.65 27.86 19.45
C ARG A 563 4.52 28.32 20.62
N ASP A 564 4.99 27.36 21.44
CA ASP A 564 5.77 27.66 22.62
C ASP A 564 7.16 28.19 22.25
N LYS A 565 7.78 27.61 21.23
CA LYS A 565 9.05 28.08 20.66
C LYS A 565 8.92 29.52 20.13
N TYR A 566 7.93 29.80 19.28
CA TYR A 566 7.74 31.12 18.70
C TYR A 566 7.27 32.15 19.75
N SER A 567 6.52 31.71 20.78
CA SER A 567 6.17 32.55 21.91
C SER A 567 7.42 32.99 22.67
N ALA A 568 8.37 32.08 22.92
CA ALA A 568 9.63 32.40 23.56
C ALA A 568 10.50 33.35 22.70
N GLU A 569 10.62 33.06 21.40
CA GLU A 569 11.35 33.91 20.43
C GLU A 569 10.76 35.33 20.37
N LEU A 570 9.43 35.45 20.30
CA LEU A 570 8.77 36.74 20.27
C LEU A 570 8.94 37.51 21.58
N ARG A 571 9.03 36.85 22.76
CA ARG A 571 9.32 37.52 24.03
C ARG A 571 10.74 38.08 24.12
N GLY A 572 11.70 37.41 23.44
CA GLY A 572 13.12 37.81 23.45
C GLY A 572 13.67 37.89 24.88
N ASP A 573 14.48 38.92 25.18
CA ASP A 573 15.11 39.12 26.50
C ASP A 573 14.11 39.49 27.62
N ASN A 574 12.85 39.72 27.30
CA ASN A 574 11.83 40.05 28.32
C ASN A 574 10.79 38.92 28.46
N PRO A 575 10.96 38.00 29.41
CA PRO A 575 10.02 36.88 29.64
C PRO A 575 8.58 37.28 29.93
N ASN A 576 8.36 38.49 30.46
CA ASN A 576 7.05 39.02 30.80
C ASN A 576 6.39 39.80 29.65
N ALA A 577 7.03 39.86 28.48
CA ALA A 577 6.43 40.54 27.33
C ALA A 577 5.14 39.81 26.90
N LYS A 578 4.07 40.58 26.74
CA LYS A 578 2.80 40.04 26.27
C LYS A 578 2.90 39.67 24.80
N VAL A 579 2.58 38.42 24.49
CA VAL A 579 2.37 37.90 23.14
C VAL A 579 0.90 37.52 23.06
N ASP A 580 0.21 38.05 22.09
CA ASP A 580 -1.20 37.68 21.86
C ASP A 580 -1.21 36.40 21.02
N ILE A 581 -1.75 35.32 21.60
CA ILE A 581 -1.85 34.01 20.99
C ILE A 581 -3.32 33.71 20.72
N SER A 582 -3.68 33.50 19.47
CA SER A 582 -5.01 33.05 19.07
C SER A 582 -4.92 31.67 18.42
N ARG A 583 -5.86 30.78 18.79
CA ARG A 583 -6.02 29.48 18.13
C ARG A 583 -7.08 29.62 17.05
N PHE A 584 -6.76 29.17 15.83
CA PHE A 584 -7.77 29.02 14.79
C PHE A 584 -8.64 27.81 15.11
N LYS A 585 -9.95 28.00 15.15
CA LYS A 585 -10.92 26.93 15.40
C LYS A 585 -11.36 26.27 14.10
N GLY A 586 -11.35 27.02 13.00
CA GLY A 586 -11.69 26.51 11.67
C GLY A 586 -11.25 27.44 10.55
N LEU A 587 -11.17 26.90 9.35
CA LEU A 587 -10.81 27.62 8.12
C LEU A 587 -11.80 28.75 7.76
N GLY A 588 -13.05 28.62 8.20
CA GLY A 588 -14.07 29.64 8.02
C GLY A 588 -13.88 30.92 8.86
N GLU A 589 -12.95 30.90 9.83
CA GLU A 589 -12.57 32.10 10.64
C GLU A 589 -11.46 32.89 9.96
N MET A 590 -10.76 32.31 8.96
CA MET A 590 -9.73 33.00 8.20
C MET A 590 -10.36 33.85 7.10
N ASP A 591 -9.86 35.07 6.94
CA ASP A 591 -10.20 35.85 5.75
C ASP A 591 -9.51 35.29 4.49
N ALA A 592 -9.91 35.80 3.33
CA ALA A 592 -9.41 35.29 2.04
C ALA A 592 -7.89 35.44 1.89
N HIS A 593 -7.31 36.52 2.44
CA HIS A 593 -5.88 36.78 2.37
C HIS A 593 -5.08 35.89 3.32
N GLU A 594 -5.57 35.72 4.56
CA GLU A 594 -4.97 34.81 5.53
C GLU A 594 -4.99 33.36 4.99
N LEU A 595 -6.10 32.92 4.43
CA LEU A 595 -6.24 31.56 3.87
C LEU A 595 -5.30 31.35 2.66
N TRP A 596 -5.14 32.37 1.81
CA TRP A 596 -4.17 32.31 0.72
C TRP A 596 -2.74 32.17 1.26
N GLU A 597 -2.30 33.10 2.10
CA GLU A 597 -0.93 33.13 2.60
C GLU A 597 -0.52 31.91 3.42
N THR A 598 -1.47 31.24 4.09
CA THR A 598 -1.17 30.14 5.01
C THR A 598 -1.36 28.78 4.40
N THR A 599 -2.34 28.62 3.47
CA THR A 599 -2.85 27.30 3.10
C THR A 599 -2.96 27.09 1.58
N MET A 600 -3.02 28.17 0.79
CA MET A 600 -3.28 28.03 -0.66
C MET A 600 -2.14 28.51 -1.54
N ASP A 601 -1.28 29.43 -1.07
CA ASP A 601 -0.13 29.93 -1.83
C ASP A 601 0.87 28.78 -2.07
N PRO A 602 1.14 28.37 -3.32
CA PRO A 602 2.07 27.26 -3.62
C PRO A 602 3.48 27.42 -3.05
N GLU A 603 3.93 28.67 -2.83
CA GLU A 603 5.27 28.97 -2.30
C GLU A 603 5.36 28.86 -0.78
N LYS A 604 4.22 28.95 -0.06
CA LYS A 604 4.21 29.05 1.40
C LYS A 604 3.45 27.91 2.09
N ARG A 605 2.47 27.33 1.39
CA ARG A 605 1.59 26.30 1.96
C ARG A 605 2.33 25.01 2.29
N THR A 606 1.83 24.30 3.30
CA THR A 606 2.24 22.94 3.62
C THR A 606 1.15 21.96 3.17
N LEU A 607 1.51 21.01 2.31
CA LEU A 607 0.65 19.92 1.89
C LEU A 607 1.26 18.59 2.33
N ARG A 608 0.42 17.73 2.92
CA ARG A 608 0.79 16.33 3.19
C ARG A 608 0.27 15.49 2.04
N ARG A 609 1.16 14.88 1.27
CA ARG A 609 0.80 13.89 0.26
C ARG A 609 0.27 12.63 0.96
N ILE A 610 -0.84 12.10 0.47
CA ILE A 610 -1.40 10.83 0.94
C ILE A 610 -0.78 9.73 0.10
N THR A 611 -0.11 8.81 0.77
CA THR A 611 0.55 7.64 0.17
C THR A 611 -0.16 6.37 0.61
N LEU A 612 -0.09 5.33 -0.20
CA LEU A 612 -0.55 3.99 0.12
C LEU A 612 0.67 3.09 0.16
N GLU A 613 1.20 2.85 1.36
CA GLU A 613 2.40 2.04 1.56
C GLU A 613 2.06 0.55 1.64
N ASP A 614 0.96 0.22 2.32
CA ASP A 614 0.43 -1.14 2.46
C ASP A 614 -1.09 -1.12 2.24
N ALA A 615 -1.51 -1.77 1.16
CA ALA A 615 -2.92 -1.81 0.78
C ALA A 615 -3.76 -2.71 1.69
N ILE A 616 -3.16 -3.75 2.26
CA ILE A 616 -3.85 -4.71 3.14
C ILE A 616 -4.07 -4.08 4.50
N LEU A 617 -3.04 -3.46 5.07
CA LEU A 617 -3.15 -2.72 6.31
C LEU A 617 -4.15 -1.56 6.20
N ALA A 618 -4.17 -0.86 5.05
CA ALA A 618 -5.14 0.19 4.79
C ALA A 618 -6.58 -0.37 4.71
N ASP A 619 -6.79 -1.50 4.03
CA ASP A 619 -8.10 -2.19 3.96
C ASP A 619 -8.59 -2.58 5.36
N GLU A 620 -7.74 -3.22 6.16
CA GLU A 620 -8.04 -3.60 7.54
C GLU A 620 -8.40 -2.36 8.37
N THR A 621 -7.60 -1.29 8.28
CA THR A 621 -7.82 -0.05 9.02
C THR A 621 -9.15 0.61 8.65
N PHE A 622 -9.46 0.76 7.37
CA PHE A 622 -10.74 1.32 6.93
C PHE A 622 -11.92 0.42 7.34
N THR A 623 -11.79 -0.89 7.24
CA THR A 623 -12.83 -1.85 7.67
C THR A 623 -13.10 -1.74 9.18
N VAL A 624 -12.05 -1.65 10.00
CA VAL A 624 -12.20 -1.50 11.47
C VAL A 624 -12.78 -0.14 11.84
N LEU A 625 -12.24 0.95 11.29
CA LEU A 625 -12.62 2.30 11.70
C LEU A 625 -13.96 2.74 11.10
N MET A 626 -14.25 2.37 9.85
CA MET A 626 -15.39 2.87 9.09
C MET A 626 -16.50 1.82 8.90
N GLY A 627 -16.23 0.54 9.17
CA GLY A 627 -17.18 -0.57 9.05
C GLY A 627 -18.34 -0.51 10.06
N GLU A 628 -19.27 -1.46 9.96
CA GLU A 628 -20.46 -1.50 10.82
C GLU A 628 -20.15 -1.97 12.25
N LYS A 629 -19.21 -2.89 12.42
CA LYS A 629 -18.88 -3.48 13.73
C LYS A 629 -18.24 -2.47 14.67
N VAL A 630 -18.80 -2.40 15.88
CA VAL A 630 -18.36 -1.44 16.93
C VAL A 630 -17.19 -2.00 17.75
N GLU A 631 -17.21 -3.31 18.06
CA GLU A 631 -16.22 -3.91 18.97
C GLU A 631 -14.78 -3.84 18.42
N PRO A 632 -14.48 -4.17 17.14
CA PRO A 632 -13.12 -4.00 16.60
C PRO A 632 -12.63 -2.55 16.68
N ARG A 633 -13.54 -1.58 16.46
CA ARG A 633 -13.22 -0.15 16.58
C ARG A 633 -12.91 0.27 18.01
N LYS A 634 -13.67 -0.22 19.00
CA LYS A 634 -13.38 0.02 20.41
C LYS A 634 -12.03 -0.55 20.82
N GLU A 635 -11.73 -1.76 20.38
CA GLU A 635 -10.46 -2.41 20.65
C GLU A 635 -9.30 -1.62 20.05
N PHE A 636 -9.43 -1.19 18.79
CA PHE A 636 -8.45 -0.33 18.12
C PHE A 636 -8.22 0.98 18.88
N ILE A 637 -9.31 1.68 19.25
CA ILE A 637 -9.22 2.94 20.03
C ILE A 637 -8.54 2.69 21.37
N GLY A 638 -8.90 1.60 22.07
CA GLY A 638 -8.29 1.26 23.37
C GLY A 638 -6.78 1.01 23.28
N LYS A 639 -6.33 0.28 22.25
CA LYS A 639 -4.90 0.01 22.02
C LYS A 639 -4.11 1.26 21.65
N ASN A 640 -4.73 2.17 20.89
CA ASN A 640 -4.04 3.34 20.35
C ASN A 640 -4.30 4.63 21.16
N ALA A 641 -5.07 4.57 22.27
CA ALA A 641 -5.44 5.73 23.08
C ALA A 641 -4.23 6.51 23.63
N GLN A 642 -3.14 5.81 23.92
CA GLN A 642 -1.89 6.42 24.42
C GLN A 642 -1.19 7.32 23.39
N TYR A 643 -1.47 7.12 22.09
CA TYR A 643 -0.91 7.93 21.01
C TYR A 643 -1.79 9.11 20.61
N ALA A 644 -3.00 9.21 21.20
CA ALA A 644 -3.91 10.30 20.93
C ALA A 644 -3.42 11.58 21.61
N VAL A 645 -2.90 12.50 20.83
CA VAL A 645 -2.53 13.86 21.24
C VAL A 645 -3.59 14.86 20.75
N ASN A 646 -3.80 15.95 21.50
CA ASN A 646 -4.76 17.03 21.17
C ASN A 646 -6.23 16.57 21.18
N LEU A 647 -6.64 15.87 22.22
CA LEU A 647 -8.06 15.62 22.48
C LEU A 647 -8.71 16.92 22.96
N ASP A 648 -9.70 17.44 22.22
CA ASP A 648 -10.58 18.51 22.69
C ASP A 648 -11.55 17.94 23.74
N PHE A 649 -11.33 18.25 24.99
CA PHE A 649 -12.26 18.01 26.12
C PHE A 649 -13.02 19.27 26.44
#